data_bb3d3e4815866ab3d59f536bbc34c542
#
_entry.id   bb3d3e4815866ab3d59f536bbc34c542
#
_cell.length_a   1.000
_cell.length_b   1.000
_cell.length_c   1.000
_cell.angle_alpha   90.00
_cell.angle_beta   90.00
_cell.angle_gamma   90.00
#
_symmetry.space_group_name_H-M   'P 1'
#
loop_
_entity.id
_entity.type
_entity.pdbx_description
1 polymer ?
#
loop_
_entity_poly.entity_id
_entity_poly.type
_entity_poly.pdbx_seq_one_letter_code
_entity_poly.pdbx_strand_id
1 'polypeptide(L)'
;MKIEIVKNKLQIVSSEGIEKSFKFPAVALSVKGERIEAATCISEERSGKTLVRRYSDGGIEFEVKVTPGKGDWFFKELTLKSSSELPTPDYVELDCQKIPAGGMKRRGYMISGEMKGRPGAEEEGGGIMPGCGYPVMGRNCFAGVEHPAAFNTVNDDKTYTLRQHPVWKERTIRCCRAVTGLGSAPEELFYTYLDTVRIPALKKPMVSFCSFWSDPYLGNYEYDVNPGNYSSLVNAFSQLGIRPEIYTLDAGWQDRRSFFKAKKAFGGNAGLKKVGKLFRDHGAELSLWVSHNGPMGMDWDFLKSRGIAVGSGESSTYCGDNYGVMLDLKLEKELCKRFCELASPEYGAVHFKIDWDNDCAVTPEFEEKYPTRDHVREGSIDAMIRISNAMRRVNPHVVIRNGWWPSPWWLMSVNHIFLPDSGDSEYSTFPAMTQRAAAANHRDLMYYLVLRRDGSLLPPDAFDNHEFPHARRNPFCEFPGDWADTCMWAIMRGPTYLPMTLQPESLEPWQAEILKDTLSFARKNADAIYTGRSRMTGGNPNAGEIYGFEHISTKKKQTLLALRNPSPAPQEHLIDTGFPHQIQIYPDFRRIAPGEKVTFGAHQVRVVCGTDTPWELPTELPFTADRGRVYVPNSERPGVKEIYCLPELVVMKNEFRQGEKGVEIESALRIPYRMRSSRLILKIKNCGDAAPRVELRYSRYGGWHHYSCYTHPVTEIPFGYAGNGERKNPGADHERDCRFYTIEVPQGGEAFLNMEIRNCKVEEKDIELSYSGFMAPAREAEKGKWLCPQLKNTPPPSYPKGFFMYKKLF
;
A
#
# COMPACT_ATOMS: atom_id res chain seq x y z
N MET A 1 19.42 21.82 -19.69
CA MET A 1 18.31 22.19 -20.59
C MET A 1 18.53 23.63 -21.14
N LYS A 2 18.34 23.81 -22.44
CA LYS A 2 18.34 25.13 -23.11
C LYS A 2 16.91 25.51 -23.49
N ILE A 3 16.52 26.76 -23.24
CA ILE A 3 15.15 27.24 -23.49
C ILE A 3 15.24 28.52 -24.29
N GLU A 4 14.59 28.55 -25.45
CA GLU A 4 14.52 29.72 -26.32
C GLU A 4 13.10 29.96 -26.82
N ILE A 5 12.71 31.20 -27.04
CA ILE A 5 11.47 31.52 -27.74
C ILE A 5 11.80 31.99 -29.14
N VAL A 6 11.18 31.28 -30.09
CA VAL A 6 11.27 31.64 -31.52
C VAL A 6 9.84 31.88 -32.01
N LYS A 7 9.49 33.13 -32.27
CA LYS A 7 8.12 33.57 -32.57
C LYS A 7 7.20 33.21 -31.38
N ASN A 8 6.10 32.46 -31.62
CA ASN A 8 5.16 32.04 -30.60
C ASN A 8 5.37 30.56 -30.22
N LYS A 9 6.61 30.09 -30.21
CA LYS A 9 6.99 28.74 -29.85
C LYS A 9 8.11 28.75 -28.84
N LEU A 10 7.98 27.93 -27.84
CA LEU A 10 9.01 27.62 -26.86
C LEU A 10 9.82 26.43 -27.38
N GLN A 11 11.07 26.68 -27.77
CA GLN A 11 12.00 25.63 -28.20
C GLN A 11 12.81 25.17 -26.99
N ILE A 12 12.83 23.89 -26.77
CA ILE A 12 13.51 23.26 -25.65
C ILE A 12 14.47 22.19 -26.17
N VAL A 13 15.69 22.21 -25.66
CA VAL A 13 16.69 21.18 -25.90
C VAL A 13 17.15 20.61 -24.56
N SER A 14 16.97 19.30 -24.37
CA SER A 14 17.46 18.60 -23.18
C SER A 14 18.99 18.42 -23.20
N SER A 15 19.58 17.99 -22.09
CA SER A 15 21.00 17.65 -22.03
C SER A 15 21.35 16.42 -22.91
N GLU A 16 20.38 15.57 -23.22
CA GLU A 16 20.49 14.43 -24.13
C GLU A 16 20.34 14.82 -25.61
N GLY A 17 20.13 16.10 -25.91
CA GLY A 17 19.93 16.58 -27.28
C GLY A 17 18.51 16.35 -27.82
N ILE A 18 17.54 16.00 -26.97
CA ILE A 18 16.14 15.89 -27.39
C ILE A 18 15.55 17.28 -27.56
N GLU A 19 15.09 17.56 -28.79
CA GLU A 19 14.49 18.85 -29.13
C GLU A 19 12.97 18.77 -29.21
N LYS A 20 12.28 19.76 -28.63
CA LYS A 20 10.83 19.91 -28.70
C LYS A 20 10.46 21.37 -28.91
N SER A 21 9.38 21.58 -29.63
CA SER A 21 8.79 22.91 -29.85
C SER A 21 7.35 22.89 -29.36
N PHE A 22 7.05 23.75 -28.39
CA PHE A 22 5.74 23.91 -27.79
C PHE A 22 5.08 25.21 -28.24
N LYS A 23 3.74 25.22 -28.40
CA LYS A 23 2.96 26.47 -28.55
C LYS A 23 3.18 27.33 -27.30
N PHE A 24 3.37 28.65 -27.48
CA PHE A 24 3.56 29.53 -26.34
C PHE A 24 2.78 30.86 -26.58
N PRO A 25 2.00 31.36 -25.62
CA PRO A 25 1.93 30.93 -24.21
C PRO A 25 1.05 29.68 -23.96
N ALA A 26 0.12 29.33 -24.85
CA ALA A 26 -0.81 28.19 -24.72
C ALA A 26 -1.55 28.18 -23.38
N VAL A 27 -2.03 29.34 -22.93
CA VAL A 27 -2.80 29.52 -21.70
C VAL A 27 -4.16 30.14 -22.02
N ALA A 28 -5.17 29.75 -21.28
CA ALA A 28 -6.54 30.26 -21.42
C ALA A 28 -7.29 30.24 -20.10
N LEU A 29 -8.38 30.96 -20.07
CA LEU A 29 -9.38 31.00 -19.02
C LEU A 29 -10.76 30.73 -19.64
N SER A 30 -11.57 29.89 -19.03
CA SER A 30 -13.00 29.74 -19.39
C SER A 30 -13.88 30.41 -18.36
N VAL A 31 -14.82 31.23 -18.78
CA VAL A 31 -15.79 31.90 -17.92
C VAL A 31 -17.17 31.74 -18.56
N LYS A 32 -18.09 31.05 -17.90
CA LYS A 32 -19.46 30.79 -18.41
C LYS A 32 -19.45 30.18 -19.83
N GLY A 33 -18.53 29.27 -20.09
CA GLY A 33 -18.33 28.61 -21.37
C GLY A 33 -17.59 29.42 -22.43
N GLU A 34 -17.33 30.70 -22.20
CA GLU A 34 -16.52 31.53 -23.10
C GLU A 34 -15.02 31.36 -22.79
N ARG A 35 -14.23 31.03 -23.80
CA ARG A 35 -12.78 30.80 -23.67
C ARG A 35 -12.00 32.05 -24.08
N ILE A 36 -11.23 32.61 -23.15
CA ILE A 36 -10.34 33.76 -23.35
C ILE A 36 -8.90 33.24 -23.41
N GLU A 37 -8.23 33.39 -24.53
CA GLU A 37 -6.84 32.98 -24.73
C GLU A 37 -5.90 34.17 -24.56
N ALA A 38 -4.71 33.93 -24.01
CA ALA A 38 -3.63 34.92 -23.99
C ALA A 38 -3.01 35.01 -25.40
N ALA A 39 -3.38 36.01 -26.18
CA ALA A 39 -2.94 36.21 -27.56
C ALA A 39 -2.09 37.48 -27.72
N THR A 40 -2.51 38.60 -27.12
CA THR A 40 -1.91 39.91 -27.28
C THR A 40 -0.80 40.12 -26.28
N CYS A 41 0.46 39.91 -26.71
CA CYS A 41 1.63 40.09 -25.88
C CYS A 41 1.90 41.60 -25.69
N ILE A 42 1.99 42.06 -24.42
CA ILE A 42 2.24 43.48 -24.08
C ILE A 42 3.64 43.73 -23.56
N SER A 43 4.32 42.73 -23.00
CA SER A 43 5.70 42.83 -22.57
C SER A 43 6.41 41.50 -22.51
N GLU A 44 7.74 41.53 -22.68
CA GLU A 44 8.64 40.40 -22.43
C GLU A 44 9.83 40.88 -21.62
N GLU A 45 10.15 40.13 -20.57
CA GLU A 45 11.29 40.37 -19.69
C GLU A 45 12.11 39.11 -19.55
N ARG A 46 13.43 39.20 -19.51
CA ARG A 46 14.35 38.10 -19.22
C ARG A 46 15.22 38.45 -18.04
N SER A 47 15.24 37.60 -17.03
CA SER A 47 16.13 37.71 -15.89
C SER A 47 16.91 36.42 -15.73
N GLY A 48 18.17 36.42 -16.12
CA GLY A 48 19.00 35.23 -16.18
C GLY A 48 18.39 34.15 -17.10
N LYS A 49 18.05 33.00 -16.54
CA LYS A 49 17.40 31.88 -17.27
C LYS A 49 15.88 31.94 -17.23
N THR A 50 15.28 32.89 -16.52
CA THR A 50 13.83 33.03 -16.37
C THR A 50 13.31 33.99 -17.45
N LEU A 51 12.19 33.56 -18.06
CA LEU A 51 11.46 34.36 -19.03
C LEU A 51 10.09 34.71 -18.47
N VAL A 52 9.67 35.97 -18.56
CA VAL A 52 8.32 36.43 -18.20
C VAL A 52 7.69 37.11 -19.40
N ARG A 53 6.52 36.71 -19.80
CA ARG A 53 5.69 37.42 -20.78
C ARG A 53 4.34 37.80 -20.18
N ARG A 54 3.88 38.99 -20.49
CA ARG A 54 2.56 39.48 -20.12
C ARG A 54 1.70 39.66 -21.37
N TYR A 55 0.44 39.28 -21.24
CA TYR A 55 -0.58 39.34 -22.28
C TYR A 55 -1.79 40.08 -21.71
N SER A 56 -2.56 40.73 -22.56
CA SER A 56 -3.79 41.43 -22.17
C SER A 56 -4.89 41.11 -23.17
N ASP A 57 -5.86 40.30 -22.72
CA ASP A 57 -6.99 39.88 -23.56
C ASP A 57 -8.27 39.79 -22.70
N GLY A 58 -9.38 40.29 -23.21
CA GLY A 58 -10.68 40.22 -22.53
C GLY A 58 -10.75 40.91 -21.16
N GLY A 59 -9.95 42.00 -20.95
CA GLY A 59 -9.88 42.68 -19.66
C GLY A 59 -9.07 41.93 -18.58
N ILE A 60 -8.35 40.89 -18.98
CA ILE A 60 -7.52 40.06 -18.11
C ILE A 60 -6.06 40.18 -18.52
N GLU A 61 -5.18 40.41 -17.56
CA GLU A 61 -3.74 40.29 -17.72
C GLU A 61 -3.29 38.86 -17.36
N PHE A 62 -2.57 38.22 -18.27
CA PHE A 62 -1.94 36.93 -18.11
C PHE A 62 -0.43 37.11 -17.97
N GLU A 63 0.15 36.87 -16.81
CA GLU A 63 1.58 36.80 -16.62
C GLU A 63 2.04 35.34 -16.68
N VAL A 64 2.81 34.98 -17.69
CA VAL A 64 3.36 33.65 -17.92
C VAL A 64 4.86 33.67 -17.70
N LYS A 65 5.29 32.91 -16.69
CA LYS A 65 6.72 32.83 -16.33
C LYS A 65 7.21 31.40 -16.62
N VAL A 66 8.34 31.27 -17.31
CA VAL A 66 9.03 30.02 -17.63
C VAL A 66 10.41 30.03 -16.99
N THR A 67 10.69 28.96 -16.23
CA THR A 67 11.95 28.81 -15.50
C THR A 67 12.50 27.40 -15.70
N PRO A 68 13.78 27.22 -16.10
CA PRO A 68 14.42 25.91 -16.13
C PRO A 68 14.52 25.29 -14.74
N GLY A 69 14.33 23.99 -14.66
CA GLY A 69 14.60 23.20 -13.46
C GLY A 69 16.10 22.90 -13.27
N LYS A 70 16.40 22.13 -12.23
CA LYS A 70 17.78 21.66 -11.96
C LYS A 70 18.22 20.51 -12.88
N GLY A 71 17.31 19.92 -13.64
CA GLY A 71 17.52 18.83 -14.60
C GLY A 71 16.87 19.13 -15.94
N ASP A 72 16.51 18.10 -16.67
CA ASP A 72 15.88 18.23 -18.00
C ASP A 72 14.36 18.44 -17.91
N TRP A 73 13.95 19.39 -17.09
CA TRP A 73 12.58 19.89 -16.99
C TRP A 73 12.55 21.40 -16.82
N PHE A 74 11.40 21.98 -17.13
CA PHE A 74 11.11 23.39 -16.88
C PHE A 74 9.75 23.57 -16.22
N PHE A 75 9.59 24.72 -15.60
CA PHE A 75 8.35 25.11 -14.95
C PHE A 75 7.67 26.24 -15.73
N LYS A 76 6.36 26.21 -15.75
CA LYS A 76 5.50 27.27 -16.25
C LYS A 76 4.56 27.72 -15.13
N GLU A 77 4.63 28.98 -14.77
CA GLU A 77 3.80 29.61 -13.74
C GLU A 77 2.84 30.59 -14.43
N LEU A 78 1.59 30.63 -13.99
CA LEU A 78 0.55 31.50 -14.54
C LEU A 78 -0.08 32.31 -13.43
N THR A 79 -0.10 33.64 -13.59
CA THR A 79 -0.86 34.57 -12.77
C THR A 79 -1.83 35.35 -13.65
N LEU A 80 -3.09 35.41 -13.22
CA LEU A 80 -4.15 36.17 -13.86
C LEU A 80 -4.53 37.36 -12.99
N LYS A 81 -4.73 38.51 -13.60
CA LYS A 81 -5.27 39.69 -12.92
C LYS A 81 -6.41 40.28 -13.75
N SER A 82 -7.52 40.56 -13.09
CA SER A 82 -8.68 41.20 -13.74
C SER A 82 -8.77 42.68 -13.36
N SER A 83 -9.12 43.51 -14.32
CA SER A 83 -9.41 44.95 -14.12
C SER A 83 -10.74 45.18 -13.43
N SER A 84 -11.68 44.24 -13.51
CA SER A 84 -13.02 44.24 -12.91
C SER A 84 -13.29 42.99 -12.11
N GLU A 85 -14.40 42.96 -11.39
CA GLU A 85 -14.92 41.74 -10.80
C GLU A 85 -15.45 40.83 -11.89
N LEU A 86 -15.01 39.59 -11.87
CA LEU A 86 -15.43 38.52 -12.78
C LEU A 86 -16.00 37.33 -11.96
N PRO A 87 -16.97 36.59 -12.53
CA PRO A 87 -17.40 35.34 -11.92
C PRO A 87 -16.23 34.34 -11.83
N THR A 88 -16.34 33.38 -10.95
CA THR A 88 -15.37 32.28 -10.86
C THR A 88 -15.23 31.60 -12.22
N PRO A 89 -14.00 31.42 -12.73
CA PRO A 89 -13.79 30.75 -14.03
C PRO A 89 -14.22 29.31 -13.97
N ASP A 90 -14.73 28.76 -15.05
CA ASP A 90 -15.04 27.34 -15.17
C ASP A 90 -13.76 26.49 -14.95
N TYR A 91 -12.66 26.95 -15.54
CA TYR A 91 -11.29 26.42 -15.33
C TYR A 91 -10.25 27.40 -15.85
N VAL A 92 -9.01 27.19 -15.42
CA VAL A 92 -7.83 27.84 -15.98
C VAL A 92 -6.97 26.79 -16.66
N GLU A 93 -6.62 27.02 -17.92
CA GLU A 93 -5.75 26.18 -18.72
C GLU A 93 -4.32 26.74 -18.69
N LEU A 94 -3.44 25.99 -18.00
CA LEU A 94 -2.04 26.39 -17.86
C LEU A 94 -1.20 26.00 -19.07
N ASP A 95 -1.63 24.96 -19.78
CA ASP A 95 -1.01 24.52 -21.02
C ASP A 95 -1.97 23.73 -21.89
N CYS A 96 -1.85 23.88 -23.20
CA CYS A 96 -2.52 23.10 -24.21
C CYS A 96 -1.58 22.88 -25.41
N GLN A 97 -1.15 21.63 -25.59
CA GLN A 97 -0.13 21.28 -26.58
C GLN A 97 -0.58 20.11 -27.45
N LYS A 98 -0.09 20.09 -28.70
CA LYS A 98 -0.22 18.91 -29.55
C LYS A 98 0.55 17.73 -28.98
N ILE A 99 -0.07 16.54 -29.04
CA ILE A 99 0.59 15.30 -28.62
C ILE A 99 1.79 15.04 -29.53
N PRO A 100 2.99 14.80 -28.95
CA PRO A 100 4.18 14.47 -29.74
C PRO A 100 4.01 13.19 -30.57
N ALA A 101 4.80 13.05 -31.62
CA ALA A 101 4.90 11.79 -32.35
C ALA A 101 5.28 10.65 -31.37
N GLY A 102 4.55 9.54 -31.44
CA GLY A 102 4.68 8.42 -30.50
C GLY A 102 3.61 8.39 -29.40
N GLY A 103 2.70 9.38 -29.40
CA GLY A 103 1.55 9.42 -28.50
C GLY A 103 1.87 9.91 -27.09
N MET A 104 0.83 10.17 -26.35
CA MET A 104 0.85 10.41 -24.89
C MET A 104 -0.29 9.65 -24.22
N LYS A 105 -0.14 9.34 -22.94
CA LYS A 105 -1.21 8.81 -22.12
C LYS A 105 -1.18 9.45 -20.73
N ARG A 106 -2.32 9.57 -20.10
CA ARG A 106 -2.40 9.92 -18.69
C ARG A 106 -1.88 8.73 -17.87
N ARG A 107 -1.10 9.03 -16.86
CA ARG A 107 -0.68 8.05 -15.86
C ARG A 107 -1.57 8.23 -14.63
N GLY A 108 -1.67 7.17 -13.84
CA GLY A 108 -2.33 7.25 -12.54
C GLY A 108 -3.46 6.25 -12.34
N TYR A 109 -3.77 6.02 -11.07
CA TYR A 109 -4.79 5.07 -10.66
C TYR A 109 -6.18 5.52 -11.08
N MET A 110 -6.90 4.60 -11.69
CA MET A 110 -8.31 4.77 -12.03
C MET A 110 -9.08 3.53 -11.58
N ILE A 111 -10.29 3.73 -11.10
CA ILE A 111 -11.17 2.59 -10.81
C ILE A 111 -11.39 1.81 -12.09
N SER A 112 -11.02 0.55 -12.05
CA SER A 112 -11.11 -0.34 -13.21
C SER A 112 -12.33 -1.25 -13.12
N GLY A 113 -12.57 -1.96 -14.23
CA GLY A 113 -13.58 -3.00 -14.28
C GLY A 113 -13.37 -4.14 -13.27
N GLU A 114 -12.11 -4.38 -12.84
CA GLU A 114 -11.77 -5.38 -11.83
C GLU A 114 -12.29 -5.01 -10.44
N MET A 115 -12.56 -3.74 -10.23
CA MET A 115 -13.16 -3.23 -8.99
C MET A 115 -14.69 -3.13 -9.08
N LYS A 116 -15.28 -3.53 -10.22
CA LYS A 116 -16.74 -3.62 -10.35
C LYS A 116 -17.27 -4.65 -9.36
N GLY A 117 -18.36 -4.31 -8.71
CA GLY A 117 -18.95 -5.13 -7.65
C GLY A 117 -18.50 -4.77 -6.25
N ARG A 118 -17.61 -3.80 -6.09
CA ARG A 118 -17.48 -3.09 -4.81
C ARG A 118 -18.65 -2.11 -4.67
N PRO A 119 -19.24 -2.00 -3.48
CA PRO A 119 -20.17 -0.94 -3.22
C PRO A 119 -19.56 0.42 -3.60
N GLY A 120 -20.18 1.18 -4.51
CA GLY A 120 -19.74 2.47 -5.01
C GLY A 120 -18.72 2.48 -6.16
N ALA A 121 -18.26 1.33 -6.61
CA ALA A 121 -17.46 1.27 -7.83
C ALA A 121 -18.31 1.27 -9.11
N GLU A 122 -19.59 0.94 -8.97
CA GLU A 122 -20.55 0.86 -10.09
C GLU A 122 -21.22 2.21 -10.41
N GLU A 123 -21.18 3.14 -9.48
CA GLU A 123 -21.71 4.47 -9.67
C GLU A 123 -20.71 5.34 -10.42
N GLU A 124 -21.02 5.71 -11.62
CA GLU A 124 -20.31 6.76 -12.33
C GLU A 124 -20.33 8.03 -11.48
N GLY A 125 -19.18 8.47 -11.05
CA GLY A 125 -19.01 9.66 -10.24
C GLY A 125 -18.98 9.44 -8.74
N GLY A 126 -19.14 8.25 -8.26
CA GLY A 126 -18.89 7.89 -6.85
C GLY A 126 -17.39 8.01 -6.48
N GLY A 127 -16.82 9.13 -6.82
CA GLY A 127 -15.44 9.51 -6.89
C GLY A 127 -14.57 9.27 -5.67
N ILE A 128 -14.40 8.03 -5.28
CA ILE A 128 -13.40 7.67 -4.28
C ILE A 128 -11.99 8.01 -4.81
N MET A 129 -11.78 7.84 -6.13
CA MET A 129 -10.51 8.11 -6.80
C MET A 129 -10.74 8.95 -8.06
N PRO A 130 -10.78 10.27 -7.93
CA PRO A 130 -10.91 11.14 -9.09
C PRO A 130 -9.70 10.96 -10.03
N GLY A 131 -9.97 10.98 -11.32
CA GLY A 131 -8.91 10.84 -12.33
C GLY A 131 -8.04 12.09 -12.50
N CYS A 132 -7.77 12.83 -11.44
CA CYS A 132 -6.96 14.05 -11.43
C CYS A 132 -5.66 13.86 -10.64
N GLY A 133 -4.74 14.81 -10.77
CA GLY A 133 -3.49 14.83 -10.01
C GLY A 133 -2.41 13.87 -10.51
N TYR A 134 -2.46 13.45 -11.76
CA TYR A 134 -1.46 12.58 -12.36
C TYR A 134 -0.84 13.23 -13.60
N PRO A 135 0.45 12.96 -13.91
CA PRO A 135 1.05 13.48 -15.12
C PRO A 135 0.52 12.80 -16.37
N VAL A 136 0.61 13.51 -17.49
CA VAL A 136 0.55 12.92 -18.82
C VAL A 136 1.98 12.58 -19.28
N MET A 137 2.16 11.44 -19.93
CA MET A 137 3.47 10.92 -20.27
C MET A 137 3.50 10.41 -21.70
N GLY A 138 4.47 10.89 -22.46
CA GLY A 138 4.79 10.45 -23.80
C GLY A 138 6.10 9.68 -23.86
N ARG A 139 6.53 9.32 -25.07
CA ARG A 139 7.76 8.55 -25.27
C ARG A 139 9.00 9.23 -24.67
N ASN A 140 9.12 10.56 -24.81
CA ASN A 140 10.31 11.32 -24.46
C ASN A 140 9.96 12.53 -23.57
N CYS A 141 8.80 12.57 -22.97
CA CYS A 141 8.40 13.72 -22.13
C CYS A 141 7.34 13.33 -21.12
N PHE A 142 7.25 14.12 -20.07
CA PHE A 142 6.10 14.16 -19.17
C PHE A 142 5.63 15.61 -18.97
N ALA A 143 4.37 15.80 -18.63
CA ALA A 143 3.84 17.10 -18.25
C ALA A 143 2.74 16.96 -17.19
N GLY A 144 2.57 17.99 -16.34
CA GLY A 144 1.51 18.05 -15.36
C GLY A 144 1.56 19.31 -14.51
N VAL A 145 0.49 19.61 -13.80
CA VAL A 145 0.42 20.66 -12.80
C VAL A 145 0.80 20.07 -11.45
N GLU A 146 1.63 20.75 -10.70
CA GLU A 146 2.09 20.37 -9.35
C GLU A 146 0.97 20.51 -8.30
N HIS A 147 -0.16 19.86 -8.56
CA HIS A 147 -1.29 19.88 -7.66
C HIS A 147 -2.09 18.56 -7.72
N PRO A 148 -2.44 17.98 -6.55
CA PRO A 148 -3.15 16.69 -6.51
C PRO A 148 -4.52 16.68 -7.19
N ALA A 149 -5.21 17.83 -7.27
CA ALA A 149 -6.52 17.94 -7.91
C ALA A 149 -6.49 18.47 -9.34
N ALA A 150 -5.32 18.74 -9.91
CA ALA A 150 -5.23 19.27 -11.26
C ALA A 150 -5.63 18.24 -12.32
N PHE A 151 -6.29 18.69 -13.37
CA PHE A 151 -6.68 17.88 -14.51
C PHE A 151 -5.64 17.94 -15.62
N ASN A 152 -4.85 16.88 -15.73
CA ASN A 152 -3.89 16.70 -16.79
C ASN A 152 -4.44 15.63 -17.73
N THR A 153 -4.98 16.03 -18.89
CA THR A 153 -5.74 15.16 -19.78
C THR A 153 -5.11 15.01 -21.14
N VAL A 154 -5.33 13.86 -21.74
CA VAL A 154 -5.06 13.60 -23.16
C VAL A 154 -6.40 13.60 -23.86
N ASN A 155 -6.54 14.45 -24.88
CA ASN A 155 -7.81 14.70 -25.56
C ASN A 155 -7.87 13.99 -26.92
N ASP A 156 -9.09 13.73 -27.41
CA ASP A 156 -9.33 13.05 -28.69
C ASP A 156 -8.85 13.84 -29.90
N ASP A 157 -8.77 15.17 -29.80
CA ASP A 157 -8.24 16.06 -30.83
C ASP A 157 -6.71 16.03 -30.99
N LYS A 158 -6.05 15.04 -30.39
CA LYS A 158 -4.61 14.88 -30.34
C LYS A 158 -3.86 16.02 -29.65
N THR A 159 -4.50 16.61 -28.64
CA THR A 159 -3.88 17.55 -27.71
C THR A 159 -3.79 16.96 -26.31
N TYR A 160 -2.94 17.54 -25.48
CA TYR A 160 -3.06 17.39 -24.03
C TYR A 160 -3.29 18.74 -23.37
N THR A 161 -3.99 18.77 -22.27
CA THR A 161 -4.29 19.98 -21.51
C THR A 161 -3.95 19.81 -20.04
N LEU A 162 -3.46 20.90 -19.44
CA LEU A 162 -3.16 21.00 -18.01
C LEU A 162 -4.06 22.06 -17.41
N ARG A 163 -4.98 21.66 -16.51
CA ARG A 163 -6.06 22.53 -16.00
C ARG A 163 -6.14 22.54 -14.49
N GLN A 164 -6.58 23.68 -13.95
CA GLN A 164 -7.00 23.86 -12.56
C GLN A 164 -8.35 24.56 -12.49
N HIS A 165 -8.99 24.50 -11.31
CA HIS A 165 -10.28 25.14 -10.99
C HIS A 165 -10.12 26.13 -9.83
N PRO A 166 -9.30 27.18 -10.00
CA PRO A 166 -9.01 28.14 -8.94
C PRO A 166 -10.14 29.16 -8.83
N VAL A 167 -10.19 29.84 -7.71
CA VAL A 167 -11.11 30.95 -7.46
C VAL A 167 -10.37 32.29 -7.41
N TRP A 168 -11.05 33.38 -7.72
CA TRP A 168 -10.49 34.72 -7.58
C TRP A 168 -10.20 35.08 -6.12
N LYS A 169 -9.01 35.64 -5.88
CA LYS A 169 -8.67 36.29 -4.61
C LYS A 169 -8.27 37.72 -4.92
N GLU A 170 -9.08 38.68 -4.51
CA GLU A 170 -8.81 40.10 -4.77
C GLU A 170 -8.46 40.37 -6.25
N ARG A 171 -9.31 39.85 -7.16
CA ARG A 171 -9.12 39.96 -8.63
C ARG A 171 -7.84 39.30 -9.17
N THR A 172 -7.23 38.43 -8.40
CA THR A 172 -6.02 37.70 -8.81
C THR A 172 -6.23 36.20 -8.67
N ILE A 173 -5.80 35.46 -9.69
CA ILE A 173 -5.61 34.01 -9.62
C ILE A 173 -4.13 33.71 -9.76
N ARG A 174 -3.58 32.90 -8.87
CA ARG A 174 -2.26 32.32 -8.99
C ARG A 174 -2.38 30.80 -9.06
N CYS A 175 -2.07 30.27 -10.24
CA CYS A 175 -2.09 28.81 -10.44
C CYS A 175 -0.86 28.15 -9.83
N CYS A 176 -0.96 26.86 -9.55
CA CYS A 176 0.19 26.03 -9.25
C CYS A 176 1.11 25.93 -10.48
N ARG A 177 2.36 25.60 -10.26
CA ARG A 177 3.31 25.43 -11.37
C ARG A 177 2.90 24.24 -12.24
N ALA A 178 3.02 24.42 -13.54
CA ALA A 178 3.09 23.28 -14.44
C ALA A 178 4.55 22.90 -14.65
N VAL A 179 4.85 21.60 -14.69
CA VAL A 179 6.17 21.05 -15.01
C VAL A 179 6.12 20.30 -16.33
N THR A 180 7.16 20.43 -17.13
CA THR A 180 7.37 19.61 -18.34
C THR A 180 8.81 19.13 -18.38
N GLY A 181 9.01 17.82 -18.47
CA GLY A 181 10.32 17.18 -18.59
C GLY A 181 10.54 16.55 -19.95
N LEU A 182 11.79 16.53 -20.42
CA LEU A 182 12.23 15.94 -21.70
C LEU A 182 13.41 15.00 -21.47
N GLY A 183 13.27 13.72 -21.79
CA GLY A 183 14.31 12.72 -21.64
C GLY A 183 13.96 11.41 -22.35
N SER A 184 14.96 10.59 -22.64
CA SER A 184 14.80 9.27 -23.26
C SER A 184 14.07 8.28 -22.34
N ALA A 185 14.18 8.47 -21.02
CA ALA A 185 13.50 7.68 -19.97
C ALA A 185 12.62 8.61 -19.12
N PRO A 186 11.43 9.01 -19.59
CA PRO A 186 10.62 10.04 -18.95
C PRO A 186 10.10 9.64 -17.56
N GLU A 187 9.92 8.34 -17.28
CA GLU A 187 9.54 7.86 -15.95
C GLU A 187 10.67 8.09 -14.93
N GLU A 188 11.90 7.74 -15.29
CA GLU A 188 13.07 7.97 -14.44
C GLU A 188 13.33 9.46 -14.24
N LEU A 189 13.13 10.24 -15.28
CA LEU A 189 13.23 11.70 -15.21
C LEU A 189 12.16 12.26 -14.26
N PHE A 190 10.93 11.72 -14.30
CA PHE A 190 9.87 12.13 -13.39
C PHE A 190 10.22 11.81 -11.93
N TYR A 191 10.73 10.62 -11.63
CA TYR A 191 11.19 10.28 -10.28
C TYR A 191 12.33 11.19 -9.82
N THR A 192 13.26 11.51 -10.72
CA THR A 192 14.37 12.44 -10.43
C THR A 192 13.84 13.85 -10.14
N TYR A 193 12.85 14.30 -10.92
CA TYR A 193 12.16 15.56 -10.67
C TYR A 193 11.42 15.52 -9.32
N LEU A 194 10.63 14.47 -9.07
CA LEU A 194 9.84 14.30 -7.84
C LEU A 194 10.74 14.38 -6.60
N ASP A 195 11.90 13.74 -6.62
CA ASP A 195 12.88 13.81 -5.52
C ASP A 195 13.38 15.22 -5.23
N THR A 196 13.29 16.17 -6.20
CA THR A 196 13.67 17.57 -5.99
C THR A 196 12.58 18.43 -5.38
N VAL A 197 11.32 18.01 -5.47
CA VAL A 197 10.15 18.80 -5.03
C VAL A 197 9.40 18.18 -3.86
N ARG A 198 9.53 16.87 -3.66
CA ARG A 198 8.86 16.17 -2.55
C ARG A 198 9.51 16.50 -1.20
N ILE A 199 8.74 16.35 -0.15
CA ILE A 199 9.28 16.28 1.21
C ILE A 199 10.29 15.11 1.25
N PRO A 200 11.46 15.32 1.88
CA PRO A 200 12.46 14.25 1.97
C PRO A 200 11.87 12.97 2.53
N ALA A 201 12.01 11.87 1.80
CA ALA A 201 11.58 10.57 2.25
C ALA A 201 12.27 10.17 3.56
N LEU A 202 11.54 9.50 4.43
CA LEU A 202 12.13 8.89 5.61
C LEU A 202 13.18 7.85 5.19
N LYS A 203 14.27 7.80 5.94
CA LYS A 203 15.38 6.87 5.70
C LYS A 203 15.44 5.72 6.71
N LYS A 204 14.39 5.62 7.52
CA LYS A 204 14.23 4.58 8.56
C LYS A 204 12.77 4.19 8.63
N PRO A 205 12.47 2.96 9.05
CA PRO A 205 11.10 2.58 9.30
C PRO A 205 10.56 3.37 10.49
N MET A 206 9.33 3.83 10.37
CA MET A 206 8.53 4.39 11.45
C MET A 206 7.48 3.34 11.82
N VAL A 207 7.83 2.50 12.78
CA VAL A 207 6.92 1.48 13.29
C VAL A 207 5.91 2.15 14.21
N SER A 208 4.66 2.05 13.87
CA SER A 208 3.55 2.63 14.60
C SER A 208 2.71 1.53 15.25
N PHE A 209 2.42 1.66 16.53
CA PHE A 209 1.22 1.02 17.03
C PHE A 209 0.01 1.89 16.73
N CYS A 210 -1.07 1.31 16.20
CA CYS A 210 -2.32 2.00 15.97
C CYS A 210 -3.43 1.38 16.82
N SER A 211 -4.17 2.19 17.57
CA SER A 211 -5.23 1.69 18.45
C SER A 211 -6.48 1.21 17.71
N PHE A 212 -6.60 1.52 16.43
CA PHE A 212 -7.69 1.04 15.59
C PHE A 212 -7.63 -0.48 15.47
N TRP A 213 -8.72 -1.16 15.77
CA TRP A 213 -8.84 -2.61 15.74
C TRP A 213 -7.91 -3.38 16.70
N SER A 214 -7.20 -2.73 17.59
CA SER A 214 -6.20 -3.35 18.49
C SER A 214 -6.75 -3.75 19.86
N ASP A 215 -8.05 -3.78 20.01
CA ASP A 215 -8.73 -4.21 21.23
C ASP A 215 -8.41 -5.69 21.58
N PRO A 216 -8.45 -6.16 22.84
CA PRO A 216 -9.41 -5.76 23.87
C PRO A 216 -8.90 -4.78 24.94
N TYR A 217 -7.63 -4.42 24.97
CA TYR A 217 -7.12 -3.57 26.04
C TYR A 217 -7.58 -2.13 25.93
N LEU A 218 -7.73 -1.66 24.73
CA LEU A 218 -8.21 -0.32 24.44
C LEU A 218 -9.72 -0.27 24.28
N GLY A 219 -10.37 -1.42 24.43
CA GLY A 219 -11.81 -1.56 24.29
C GLY A 219 -12.29 -1.24 22.88
N ASN A 220 -13.51 -0.81 22.76
CA ASN A 220 -13.99 -0.26 21.50
C ASN A 220 -13.24 1.06 21.26
N TYR A 221 -12.44 1.11 20.20
CA TYR A 221 -11.58 2.24 19.88
C TYR A 221 -12.28 3.61 19.84
N GLU A 222 -13.58 3.62 19.57
CA GLU A 222 -14.38 4.85 19.59
C GLU A 222 -14.72 5.35 20.98
N TYR A 223 -14.84 4.44 21.95
CA TYR A 223 -15.44 4.76 23.24
C TYR A 223 -14.49 4.63 24.42
N ASP A 224 -13.57 3.68 24.36
CA ASP A 224 -12.75 3.27 25.49
C ASP A 224 -11.29 3.71 25.45
N VAL A 225 -10.92 4.54 24.49
CA VAL A 225 -9.57 5.11 24.43
C VAL A 225 -9.35 6.00 25.65
N ASN A 226 -8.45 5.57 26.56
CA ASN A 226 -8.14 6.28 27.78
C ASN A 226 -6.65 6.14 28.18
N PRO A 227 -6.10 7.06 29.00
CA PRO A 227 -4.67 7.07 29.34
C PRO A 227 -4.17 5.82 30.06
N GLY A 228 -5.02 5.16 30.84
CA GLY A 228 -4.65 3.96 31.60
C GLY A 228 -4.32 2.80 30.70
N ASN A 229 -5.12 2.60 29.66
CA ASN A 229 -4.90 1.55 28.67
C ASN A 229 -3.58 1.72 27.93
N TYR A 230 -3.18 2.95 27.60
CA TYR A 230 -1.90 3.21 26.96
C TYR A 230 -0.69 2.92 27.83
N SER A 231 -0.80 3.13 29.14
CA SER A 231 0.25 2.73 30.08
C SER A 231 0.44 1.21 30.09
N SER A 232 -0.65 0.45 30.12
CA SER A 232 -0.61 -1.02 30.04
C SER A 232 -0.03 -1.50 28.71
N LEU A 233 -0.46 -0.89 27.60
CA LEU A 233 0.01 -1.21 26.26
C LEU A 233 1.53 -0.99 26.10
N VAL A 234 2.04 0.16 26.54
CA VAL A 234 3.46 0.47 26.48
C VAL A 234 4.29 -0.54 27.28
N ASN A 235 3.79 -0.92 28.45
CA ASN A 235 4.43 -1.94 29.29
C ASN A 235 4.44 -3.30 28.60
N ALA A 236 3.32 -3.70 27.96
CA ALA A 236 3.24 -4.98 27.24
C ALA A 236 4.23 -5.04 26.08
N PHE A 237 4.33 -4.00 25.26
CA PHE A 237 5.34 -3.93 24.20
C PHE A 237 6.77 -3.98 24.77
N SER A 238 7.01 -3.29 25.86
CA SER A 238 8.32 -3.30 26.54
C SER A 238 8.72 -4.69 27.03
N GLN A 239 7.77 -5.44 27.60
CA GLN A 239 7.99 -6.83 28.03
C GLN A 239 8.34 -7.77 26.87
N LEU A 240 7.74 -7.56 25.70
CA LEU A 240 8.06 -8.32 24.50
C LEU A 240 9.38 -7.87 23.83
N GLY A 241 9.99 -6.78 24.30
CA GLY A 241 11.17 -6.20 23.66
C GLY A 241 10.90 -5.55 22.30
N ILE A 242 9.64 -5.30 21.98
CA ILE A 242 9.22 -4.59 20.76
C ILE A 242 9.11 -3.10 21.11
N ARG A 243 9.69 -2.26 20.28
CA ARG A 243 9.69 -0.80 20.48
C ARG A 243 9.14 -0.10 19.26
N PRO A 244 7.86 0.32 19.28
CA PRO A 244 7.33 1.23 18.27
C PRO A 244 8.04 2.58 18.33
N GLU A 245 8.24 3.25 17.21
CA GLU A 245 8.71 4.63 17.15
C GLU A 245 7.60 5.61 17.51
N ILE A 246 6.35 5.26 17.21
CA ILE A 246 5.18 6.10 17.54
C ILE A 246 4.00 5.26 18.02
N TYR A 247 3.17 5.85 18.85
CA TYR A 247 1.87 5.32 19.25
C TYR A 247 0.77 6.22 18.68
N THR A 248 -0.04 5.68 17.79
CA THR A 248 -1.16 6.38 17.16
C THR A 248 -2.41 6.24 18.02
N LEU A 249 -2.87 7.35 18.57
CA LEU A 249 -4.22 7.46 19.11
C LEU A 249 -5.16 7.58 17.92
N ASP A 250 -5.86 6.51 17.59
CA ASP A 250 -6.84 6.48 16.50
C ASP A 250 -8.16 7.15 16.93
N ALA A 251 -9.18 7.13 16.10
CA ALA A 251 -10.48 7.74 16.38
C ALA A 251 -10.95 7.41 17.81
N GLY A 252 -11.58 8.37 18.47
CA GLY A 252 -12.10 8.19 19.83
C GLY A 252 -11.32 8.90 20.94
N TRP A 253 -10.13 9.46 20.70
CA TRP A 253 -9.42 10.28 21.68
C TRP A 253 -10.00 11.70 21.81
N GLN A 254 -10.59 12.21 20.72
CA GLN A 254 -11.09 13.59 20.62
C GLN A 254 -12.55 13.73 21.08
N ASP A 255 -12.89 14.90 21.50
CA ASP A 255 -14.28 15.36 21.63
C ASP A 255 -14.78 15.82 20.24
N ARG A 256 -15.71 15.09 19.65
CA ARG A 256 -16.27 15.35 18.33
C ARG A 256 -16.98 16.70 18.22
N ARG A 257 -17.43 17.24 19.33
CA ARG A 257 -18.07 18.59 19.41
C ARG A 257 -17.06 19.70 19.70
N SER A 258 -15.85 19.52 19.19
CA SER A 258 -14.76 20.48 19.31
C SER A 258 -13.84 20.43 18.08
N PHE A 259 -12.98 21.42 17.91
CA PHE A 259 -11.86 21.34 16.97
C PHE A 259 -10.72 20.52 17.58
N PHE A 260 -10.85 19.20 17.61
CA PHE A 260 -9.84 18.25 18.08
C PHE A 260 -9.28 18.53 19.49
N LYS A 261 -10.11 18.93 20.44
CA LYS A 261 -9.77 18.85 21.87
C LYS A 261 -9.91 17.39 22.33
N ALA A 262 -9.06 16.99 23.25
CA ALA A 262 -9.20 15.66 23.84
C ALA A 262 -10.49 15.57 24.67
N LYS A 263 -11.19 14.45 24.60
CA LYS A 263 -12.45 14.24 25.33
C LYS A 263 -12.24 14.23 26.84
N LYS A 264 -13.30 14.53 27.62
CA LYS A 264 -13.25 14.58 29.06
C LYS A 264 -12.80 13.24 29.68
N ALA A 265 -13.26 12.12 29.14
CA ALA A 265 -12.85 10.78 29.58
C ALA A 265 -11.34 10.51 29.39
N PHE A 266 -10.71 11.19 28.43
CA PHE A 266 -9.27 11.16 28.22
C PHE A 266 -8.49 12.08 29.19
N GLY A 267 -9.18 12.80 30.06
CA GLY A 267 -8.60 13.84 30.94
C GLY A 267 -8.41 15.19 30.25
N GLY A 268 -9.11 15.40 29.12
CA GLY A 268 -8.99 16.58 28.29
C GLY A 268 -7.57 16.77 27.72
N ASN A 269 -7.25 17.98 27.34
CA ASN A 269 -5.93 18.29 26.77
C ASN A 269 -4.77 18.02 27.75
N ALA A 270 -4.99 18.13 29.04
CA ALA A 270 -3.97 17.79 30.05
C ALA A 270 -3.66 16.29 30.07
N GLY A 271 -4.69 15.43 29.90
CA GLY A 271 -4.54 13.99 29.74
C GLY A 271 -3.75 13.64 28.48
N LEU A 272 -4.04 14.30 27.35
CA LEU A 272 -3.31 14.10 26.10
C LEU A 272 -1.81 14.42 26.24
N LYS A 273 -1.47 15.52 26.92
CA LYS A 273 -0.07 15.88 27.20
C LYS A 273 0.63 14.82 28.08
N LYS A 274 -0.09 14.27 29.09
CA LYS A 274 0.43 13.19 29.93
C LYS A 274 0.73 11.93 29.12
N VAL A 275 -0.14 11.55 28.19
CA VAL A 275 0.06 10.39 27.31
C VAL A 275 1.23 10.63 26.37
N GLY A 276 1.34 11.80 25.76
CA GLY A 276 2.52 12.15 24.95
C GLY A 276 3.82 12.08 25.75
N LYS A 277 3.80 12.52 27.02
CA LYS A 277 4.95 12.36 27.91
C LYS A 277 5.25 10.88 28.22
N LEU A 278 4.24 10.07 28.50
CA LEU A 278 4.39 8.63 28.72
C LEU A 278 5.12 7.97 27.55
N PHE A 279 4.72 8.26 26.32
CA PHE A 279 5.37 7.70 25.14
C PHE A 279 6.84 8.12 25.05
N ARG A 280 7.16 9.41 25.24
CA ARG A 280 8.54 9.88 25.23
C ARG A 280 9.41 9.26 26.32
N ASP A 281 8.87 9.08 27.53
CA ASP A 281 9.56 8.40 28.63
C ASP A 281 9.94 6.95 28.29
N HIS A 282 9.26 6.33 27.30
CA HIS A 282 9.54 4.99 26.77
C HIS A 282 10.25 5.01 25.40
N GLY A 283 10.73 6.17 24.97
CA GLY A 283 11.51 6.31 23.73
C GLY A 283 10.67 6.27 22.45
N ALA A 284 9.38 6.55 22.56
CA ALA A 284 8.45 6.67 21.44
C ALA A 284 7.80 8.06 21.40
N GLU A 285 7.08 8.37 20.34
CA GLU A 285 6.44 9.66 20.16
C GLU A 285 4.91 9.54 19.97
N LEU A 286 4.22 10.66 20.12
CA LEU A 286 2.77 10.73 19.95
C LEU A 286 2.39 10.87 18.46
N SER A 287 1.44 10.05 18.04
CA SER A 287 0.76 10.15 16.76
C SER A 287 -0.73 10.32 16.96
N LEU A 288 -1.39 11.12 16.15
CA LEU A 288 -2.81 11.42 16.27
C LEU A 288 -3.55 11.14 14.96
N TRP A 289 -4.63 10.39 15.10
CA TRP A 289 -5.65 10.31 14.07
C TRP A 289 -6.50 11.59 14.08
N VAL A 290 -6.73 12.15 12.90
CA VAL A 290 -7.59 13.32 12.73
C VAL A 290 -8.40 13.16 11.44
N SER A 291 -9.62 13.65 11.43
CA SER A 291 -10.44 13.70 10.22
C SER A 291 -11.43 14.86 10.30
N HIS A 292 -11.46 15.69 9.28
CA HIS A 292 -12.48 16.73 9.15
C HIS A 292 -13.76 16.19 8.52
N ASN A 293 -13.68 15.04 7.87
CA ASN A 293 -14.78 14.34 7.22
C ASN A 293 -15.09 13.01 7.91
N GLY A 294 -16.15 12.39 7.47
CA GLY A 294 -16.54 11.06 7.89
C GLY A 294 -17.26 10.99 9.24
N PRO A 295 -17.82 9.84 9.55
CA PRO A 295 -18.72 9.66 10.70
C PRO A 295 -17.99 9.72 12.05
N MET A 296 -16.68 9.48 12.05
CA MET A 296 -15.84 9.53 13.26
C MET A 296 -15.13 10.86 13.45
N GLY A 297 -15.22 11.76 12.48
CA GLY A 297 -14.63 13.09 12.54
C GLY A 297 -15.34 14.05 13.49
N MET A 298 -15.46 15.30 13.11
CA MET A 298 -16.19 16.30 13.88
C MET A 298 -17.69 16.12 13.73
N ASP A 299 -18.42 16.41 14.81
CA ASP A 299 -19.90 16.41 14.81
C ASP A 299 -20.44 17.54 13.92
N TRP A 300 -21.40 17.22 13.05
CA TRP A 300 -21.91 18.18 12.07
C TRP A 300 -22.79 19.25 12.63
N ASP A 301 -23.59 18.94 13.64
CA ASP A 301 -24.38 19.95 14.32
C ASP A 301 -23.45 20.95 15.02
N PHE A 302 -22.33 20.48 15.54
CA PHE A 302 -21.28 21.36 16.03
C PHE A 302 -20.72 22.24 14.92
N LEU A 303 -20.34 21.67 13.77
CA LEU A 303 -19.82 22.45 12.63
C LEU A 303 -20.85 23.47 12.12
N LYS A 304 -22.11 23.06 11.93
CA LYS A 304 -23.22 23.95 11.53
C LYS A 304 -23.41 25.06 12.56
N SER A 305 -23.37 24.75 13.87
CA SER A 305 -23.50 25.77 14.94
C SER A 305 -22.36 26.80 14.92
N ARG A 306 -21.25 26.46 14.26
CA ARG A 306 -20.10 27.37 14.03
C ARG A 306 -20.19 28.09 12.69
N GLY A 307 -21.24 27.87 11.94
CA GLY A 307 -21.45 28.42 10.60
C GLY A 307 -20.47 27.87 9.58
N ILE A 308 -20.07 26.61 9.74
CA ILE A 308 -19.29 25.85 8.77
C ILE A 308 -20.26 25.05 7.93
N ALA A 309 -20.19 25.17 6.62
CA ALA A 309 -21.08 24.48 5.72
C ALA A 309 -20.74 22.98 5.69
N VAL A 310 -21.78 22.17 5.81
CA VAL A 310 -21.70 20.72 5.77
C VAL A 310 -22.60 20.25 4.64
N GLY A 311 -21.99 19.69 3.60
CA GLY A 311 -22.71 19.15 2.46
C GLY A 311 -23.24 17.75 2.74
N SER A 312 -24.49 17.50 2.37
CA SER A 312 -24.99 16.15 2.13
C SER A 312 -24.60 15.78 0.70
N GLY A 313 -23.64 14.94 0.52
CA GLY A 313 -23.17 14.55 -0.82
C GLY A 313 -23.29 13.07 -1.06
N GLU A 314 -23.58 12.71 -2.28
CA GLU A 314 -23.60 11.35 -2.81
C GLU A 314 -22.19 10.78 -2.96
N SER A 315 -21.37 10.73 -1.96
CA SER A 315 -20.06 10.14 -2.18
C SER A 315 -19.65 9.23 -1.07
N SER A 316 -19.12 8.17 -1.42
CA SER A 316 -18.56 7.07 -0.68
C SER A 316 -19.57 6.20 0.06
N THR A 317 -19.72 5.13 -0.49
CA THR A 317 -20.37 3.88 -0.13
C THR A 317 -19.96 3.27 1.19
N TYR A 318 -18.98 3.83 1.88
CA TYR A 318 -18.48 3.23 3.09
C TYR A 318 -19.33 3.50 4.33
N CYS A 319 -20.09 4.57 4.34
CA CYS A 319 -20.71 5.07 5.55
C CYS A 319 -22.19 5.40 5.42
N GLY A 320 -22.87 4.93 4.41
CA GLY A 320 -24.30 5.15 4.21
C GLY A 320 -24.61 6.60 3.86
N ASP A 321 -24.64 7.49 4.82
CA ASP A 321 -24.95 8.89 4.60
C ASP A 321 -23.69 9.74 4.48
N ASN A 322 -23.52 10.38 3.36
CA ASN A 322 -22.31 11.05 2.96
C ASN A 322 -22.21 12.45 3.49
N TYR A 323 -21.08 12.72 4.08
CA TYR A 323 -20.81 14.01 4.65
C TYR A 323 -19.45 14.48 4.26
N GLY A 324 -19.45 15.43 3.36
CA GLY A 324 -18.27 16.17 3.02
C GLY A 324 -18.32 17.52 3.70
N VAL A 325 -17.25 17.89 4.34
CA VAL A 325 -17.04 19.23 4.87
C VAL A 325 -15.90 19.86 4.10
N MET A 326 -16.21 20.93 3.39
CA MET A 326 -15.16 21.67 2.71
C MET A 326 -14.24 22.32 3.75
N LEU A 327 -12.93 22.17 3.55
CA LEU A 327 -11.93 22.95 4.24
C LEU A 327 -11.93 24.38 3.68
N ASP A 328 -12.99 25.13 4.00
CA ASP A 328 -13.03 26.54 3.65
C ASP A 328 -12.19 27.39 4.62
N LEU A 329 -12.07 28.69 4.32
CA LEU A 329 -11.27 29.63 5.12
C LEU A 329 -11.58 29.60 6.62
N LYS A 330 -12.82 29.31 7.01
CA LYS A 330 -13.24 29.32 8.41
C LYS A 330 -12.79 28.05 9.13
N LEU A 331 -13.06 26.89 8.55
CA LEU A 331 -12.63 25.61 9.08
C LEU A 331 -11.11 25.46 8.99
N GLU A 332 -10.50 25.86 7.88
CA GLU A 332 -9.05 25.87 7.70
C GLU A 332 -8.33 26.61 8.82
N LYS A 333 -8.82 27.79 9.19
CA LYS A 333 -8.23 28.62 10.27
C LYS A 333 -8.25 27.90 11.62
N GLU A 334 -9.36 27.28 11.97
CA GLU A 334 -9.50 26.56 13.24
C GLU A 334 -8.63 25.30 13.26
N LEU A 335 -8.65 24.50 12.19
CA LEU A 335 -7.84 23.30 12.09
C LEU A 335 -6.35 23.62 12.01
N CYS A 336 -5.94 24.62 11.25
CA CYS A 336 -4.56 25.04 11.16
C CYS A 336 -4.02 25.46 12.54
N LYS A 337 -4.77 26.29 13.27
CA LYS A 337 -4.41 26.68 14.64
C LYS A 337 -4.25 25.44 15.54
N ARG A 338 -5.22 24.54 15.50
CA ARG A 338 -5.21 23.38 16.38
C ARG A 338 -4.15 22.36 16.03
N PHE A 339 -3.95 22.06 14.77
CA PHE A 339 -2.93 21.10 14.35
C PHE A 339 -1.52 21.63 14.60
N CYS A 340 -1.28 22.91 14.41
CA CYS A 340 -0.02 23.55 14.81
C CYS A 340 0.20 23.49 16.34
N GLU A 341 -0.85 23.67 17.15
CA GLU A 341 -0.77 23.52 18.61
C GLU A 341 -0.42 22.06 18.98
N LEU A 342 -1.09 21.08 18.37
CA LEU A 342 -0.83 19.64 18.62
C LEU A 342 0.57 19.22 18.18
N ALA A 343 1.09 19.78 17.09
CA ALA A 343 2.44 19.53 16.59
C ALA A 343 3.53 20.26 17.39
N SER A 344 3.16 21.23 18.24
CA SER A 344 4.11 21.97 19.06
C SER A 344 4.78 21.09 20.13
N PRO A 345 5.93 21.48 20.68
CA PRO A 345 6.61 20.76 21.76
C PRO A 345 5.73 20.54 23.00
N GLU A 346 4.72 21.36 23.19
CA GLU A 346 3.80 21.26 24.32
C GLU A 346 2.98 19.95 24.32
N TYR A 347 2.49 19.55 23.14
CA TYR A 347 1.78 18.28 22.97
C TYR A 347 2.71 17.19 22.43
N GLY A 348 3.62 17.56 21.55
CA GLY A 348 4.65 16.69 21.00
C GLY A 348 4.11 15.64 20.02
N ALA A 349 3.02 15.93 19.30
CA ALA A 349 2.60 15.06 18.23
C ALA A 349 3.53 15.21 17.02
N VAL A 350 4.19 14.11 16.65
CA VAL A 350 5.15 14.09 15.52
C VAL A 350 4.57 13.44 14.27
N HIS A 351 3.45 12.77 14.37
CA HIS A 351 2.78 12.14 13.25
C HIS A 351 1.27 12.40 13.29
N PHE A 352 0.68 12.64 12.11
CA PHE A 352 -0.75 12.84 11.94
C PHE A 352 -1.28 11.88 10.88
N LYS A 353 -2.16 10.97 11.30
CA LYS A 353 -2.96 10.11 10.43
C LYS A 353 -4.23 10.87 10.06
N ILE A 354 -4.21 11.56 8.92
CA ILE A 354 -5.40 12.22 8.37
C ILE A 354 -6.22 11.19 7.61
N ASP A 355 -7.50 11.06 7.94
CA ASP A 355 -8.36 9.99 7.45
C ASP A 355 -9.70 10.53 6.95
N TRP A 356 -10.46 9.71 6.22
CA TRP A 356 -11.77 10.09 5.66
C TRP A 356 -11.73 11.35 4.81
N ASP A 357 -10.73 11.46 3.97
CA ASP A 357 -10.53 12.62 3.10
C ASP A 357 -11.36 12.49 1.81
N ASN A 358 -12.67 12.46 1.95
CA ASN A 358 -13.58 12.33 0.83
C ASN A 358 -13.87 13.68 0.17
N ASP A 359 -14.26 13.62 -1.08
CA ASP A 359 -14.79 14.78 -1.79
C ASP A 359 -16.01 15.36 -1.09
N CYS A 360 -16.11 16.66 -1.12
CA CYS A 360 -17.24 17.39 -0.63
C CYS A 360 -18.22 17.73 -1.79
N ALA A 361 -19.50 17.59 -1.57
CA ALA A 361 -20.50 18.07 -2.50
C ALA A 361 -20.54 19.59 -2.54
N VAL A 362 -20.97 20.14 -3.67
CA VAL A 362 -21.32 21.56 -3.76
C VAL A 362 -22.59 21.81 -2.95
N THR A 363 -22.54 22.78 -2.06
CA THR A 363 -23.73 23.23 -1.32
C THR A 363 -24.15 24.63 -1.78
N PRO A 364 -25.38 25.07 -1.52
CA PRO A 364 -25.81 26.44 -1.88
C PRO A 364 -24.89 27.54 -1.33
N GLU A 365 -24.30 27.32 -0.16
CA GLU A 365 -23.38 28.29 0.47
C GLU A 365 -22.01 28.39 -0.25
N PHE A 366 -21.67 27.38 -1.05
CA PHE A 366 -20.43 27.36 -1.82
C PHE A 366 -20.61 27.79 -3.27
N GLU A 367 -21.81 27.60 -3.84
CA GLU A 367 -22.05 27.67 -5.28
C GLU A 367 -21.59 28.99 -5.92
N GLU A 368 -21.73 30.11 -5.24
CA GLU A 368 -21.24 31.40 -5.76
C GLU A 368 -19.71 31.42 -5.93
N LYS A 369 -18.98 30.84 -5.00
CA LYS A 369 -17.52 30.90 -4.98
C LYS A 369 -16.87 29.64 -5.57
N TYR A 370 -17.47 28.47 -5.34
CA TYR A 370 -17.01 27.17 -5.76
C TYR A 370 -18.10 26.47 -6.56
N PRO A 371 -18.35 26.88 -7.82
CA PRO A 371 -19.56 26.49 -8.56
C PRO A 371 -19.59 25.03 -8.97
N THR A 372 -18.48 24.32 -8.95
CA THR A 372 -18.43 22.90 -9.29
C THR A 372 -17.70 22.07 -8.23
N ARG A 373 -17.92 20.75 -8.24
CA ARG A 373 -17.24 19.81 -7.36
C ARG A 373 -15.71 19.89 -7.48
N ASP A 374 -15.20 20.19 -8.68
CA ASP A 374 -13.77 20.32 -8.90
C ASP A 374 -13.19 21.55 -8.19
N HIS A 375 -13.92 22.65 -8.13
CA HIS A 375 -13.55 23.83 -7.34
C HIS A 375 -13.53 23.53 -5.85
N VAL A 376 -14.57 22.84 -5.35
CA VAL A 376 -14.66 22.45 -3.93
C VAL A 376 -13.50 21.52 -3.55
N ARG A 377 -13.21 20.56 -4.43
CA ARG A 377 -12.08 19.62 -4.24
C ARG A 377 -10.74 20.34 -4.22
N GLU A 378 -10.48 21.17 -5.22
CA GLU A 378 -9.23 21.92 -5.33
C GLU A 378 -9.04 22.86 -4.14
N GLY A 379 -10.10 23.59 -3.75
CA GLY A 379 -10.08 24.48 -2.59
C GLY A 379 -9.83 23.78 -1.27
N SER A 380 -10.40 22.58 -1.06
CA SER A 380 -10.16 21.76 0.14
C SER A 380 -8.73 21.23 0.20
N ILE A 381 -8.20 20.80 -0.95
CA ILE A 381 -6.82 20.33 -1.05
C ILE A 381 -5.81 21.46 -0.82
N ASP A 382 -6.05 22.63 -1.38
CA ASP A 382 -5.26 23.83 -1.12
C ASP A 382 -5.21 24.17 0.37
N ALA A 383 -6.35 24.06 1.06
CA ALA A 383 -6.41 24.27 2.50
C ALA A 383 -5.57 23.23 3.27
N MET A 384 -5.68 21.95 2.90
CA MET A 384 -4.88 20.88 3.52
C MET A 384 -3.39 21.08 3.29
N ILE A 385 -2.97 21.49 2.09
CA ILE A 385 -1.58 21.81 1.77
C ILE A 385 -1.08 22.96 2.66
N ARG A 386 -1.89 24.02 2.83
CA ARG A 386 -1.53 25.16 3.71
C ARG A 386 -1.42 24.75 5.16
N ILE A 387 -2.35 23.93 5.67
CA ILE A 387 -2.32 23.36 7.03
C ILE A 387 -1.04 22.52 7.22
N SER A 388 -0.77 21.60 6.33
CA SER A 388 0.43 20.73 6.38
C SER A 388 1.73 21.55 6.41
N ASN A 389 1.82 22.56 5.56
CA ASN A 389 2.97 23.48 5.54
C ASN A 389 3.08 24.34 6.81
N ALA A 390 1.95 24.74 7.40
CA ALA A 390 1.95 25.46 8.66
C ALA A 390 2.45 24.58 9.82
N MET A 391 1.99 23.33 9.89
CA MET A 391 2.47 22.36 10.88
C MET A 391 3.99 22.14 10.78
N ARG A 392 4.55 22.05 9.55
CA ARG A 392 6.00 21.90 9.34
C ARG A 392 6.80 23.14 9.75
N ARG A 393 6.22 24.31 9.68
CA ARG A 393 6.88 25.51 10.24
C ARG A 393 6.97 25.48 11.76
N VAL A 394 6.02 24.84 12.43
CA VAL A 394 6.04 24.65 13.89
C VAL A 394 6.94 23.49 14.29
N ASN A 395 6.83 22.37 13.57
CA ASN A 395 7.62 21.17 13.78
C ASN A 395 8.16 20.66 12.43
N PRO A 396 9.42 20.97 12.08
CA PRO A 396 10.03 20.53 10.81
C PRO A 396 10.11 19.01 10.64
N HIS A 397 9.99 18.25 11.73
CA HIS A 397 10.06 16.79 11.74
C HIS A 397 8.68 16.13 11.71
N VAL A 398 7.60 16.90 11.60
CA VAL A 398 6.26 16.33 11.56
C VAL A 398 6.07 15.47 10.31
N VAL A 399 5.56 14.27 10.52
CA VAL A 399 5.19 13.32 9.48
C VAL A 399 3.67 13.36 9.30
N ILE A 400 3.23 13.49 8.08
CA ILE A 400 1.80 13.59 7.75
C ILE A 400 1.47 12.46 6.78
N ARG A 401 0.48 11.66 7.12
CA ARG A 401 -0.18 10.67 6.27
C ARG A 401 -1.56 11.17 5.94
N ASN A 402 -1.92 11.20 4.68
CA ASN A 402 -3.28 11.52 4.26
C ASN A 402 -4.02 10.33 3.65
N GLY A 403 -5.34 10.39 3.63
CA GLY A 403 -6.22 9.39 3.07
C GLY A 403 -6.73 9.67 1.65
N TRP A 404 -6.27 10.76 1.02
CA TRP A 404 -6.67 11.14 -0.33
C TRP A 404 -6.09 10.18 -1.39
N TRP A 405 -6.60 10.28 -2.62
CA TRP A 405 -6.13 9.43 -3.73
C TRP A 405 -4.62 9.57 -4.01
N PRO A 406 -3.98 8.56 -4.61
CA PRO A 406 -2.52 8.47 -4.71
C PRO A 406 -1.94 9.34 -5.84
N SER A 407 -1.96 10.65 -5.69
CA SER A 407 -1.25 11.56 -6.59
C SER A 407 0.20 11.77 -6.14
N PRO A 408 1.19 11.76 -7.05
CA PRO A 408 2.59 11.99 -6.69
C PRO A 408 2.83 13.41 -6.13
N TRP A 409 2.01 14.38 -6.48
CA TRP A 409 2.15 15.76 -5.99
C TRP A 409 1.69 15.95 -4.55
N TRP A 410 0.99 14.99 -3.96
CA TRP A 410 0.80 14.97 -2.51
C TRP A 410 2.12 14.97 -1.76
N LEU A 411 3.16 14.32 -2.29
CA LEU A 411 4.46 14.20 -1.63
C LEU A 411 5.20 15.54 -1.48
N MET A 412 4.70 16.62 -2.08
CA MET A 412 5.18 17.98 -1.83
C MET A 412 4.73 18.53 -0.47
N SER A 413 3.70 17.95 0.14
CA SER A 413 3.10 18.44 1.39
C SER A 413 2.88 17.36 2.45
N VAL A 414 2.85 16.08 2.08
CA VAL A 414 2.70 14.95 3.01
C VAL A 414 3.81 13.91 2.81
N ASN A 415 4.02 13.04 3.79
CA ASN A 415 5.04 12.00 3.72
C ASN A 415 4.47 10.70 3.18
N HIS A 416 3.24 10.37 3.59
CA HIS A 416 2.59 9.11 3.25
C HIS A 416 1.17 9.33 2.75
N ILE A 417 0.75 8.41 1.90
CA ILE A 417 -0.59 8.36 1.29
C ILE A 417 -1.18 6.99 1.60
N PHE A 418 -2.46 6.93 1.92
CA PHE A 418 -3.13 5.65 2.08
C PHE A 418 -3.11 4.87 0.75
N LEU A 419 -2.74 3.59 0.82
CA LEU A 419 -2.85 2.71 -0.35
C LEU A 419 -4.34 2.46 -0.63
N PRO A 420 -4.86 2.90 -1.77
CA PRO A 420 -6.29 2.76 -2.07
C PRO A 420 -6.74 1.32 -1.87
N ASP A 421 -7.89 1.18 -1.23
CA ASP A 421 -8.57 -0.11 -1.08
C ASP A 421 -7.76 -1.23 -0.42
N SER A 422 -6.65 -0.91 0.24
CA SER A 422 -5.86 -1.92 0.96
C SER A 422 -6.64 -2.57 2.09
N GLY A 423 -7.70 -1.91 2.56
CA GLY A 423 -8.58 -2.41 3.62
C GLY A 423 -7.92 -2.48 4.99
N ASP A 424 -8.65 -3.02 5.93
CA ASP A 424 -8.21 -3.17 7.32
C ASP A 424 -7.70 -4.58 7.62
N SER A 425 -6.91 -5.14 6.72
CA SER A 425 -6.25 -6.44 6.87
C SER A 425 -7.13 -7.71 6.92
N GLU A 426 -8.42 -7.59 6.76
CA GLU A 426 -9.35 -8.72 6.86
C GLU A 426 -9.84 -9.26 5.51
N TYR A 427 -9.39 -8.67 4.45
CA TYR A 427 -9.93 -8.91 3.12
C TYR A 427 -9.21 -10.05 2.41
N SER A 428 -9.99 -10.90 1.77
CA SER A 428 -9.49 -11.96 0.93
C SER A 428 -9.91 -11.72 -0.51
N THR A 429 -8.96 -11.68 -1.41
CA THR A 429 -9.21 -11.52 -2.85
C THR A 429 -8.95 -12.79 -3.60
N PHE A 430 -8.10 -13.64 -3.05
CA PHE A 430 -7.57 -14.81 -3.72
C PHE A 430 -7.79 -16.05 -2.91
N PRO A 431 -7.84 -17.21 -3.55
CA PRO A 431 -7.62 -18.46 -2.86
C PRO A 431 -6.29 -18.41 -2.14
N ALA A 432 -6.30 -18.63 -0.86
CA ALA A 432 -5.10 -18.58 -0.04
C ALA A 432 -5.16 -19.59 1.10
N MET A 433 -4.00 -20.07 1.52
CA MET A 433 -3.90 -21.03 2.62
C MET A 433 -4.29 -20.42 3.96
N THR A 434 -4.05 -19.13 4.14
CA THR A 434 -4.34 -18.41 5.38
C THR A 434 -4.99 -17.06 5.09
N GLN A 435 -5.70 -16.53 6.07
CA GLN A 435 -6.27 -15.18 6.00
C GLN A 435 -5.17 -14.12 5.79
N ARG A 436 -3.99 -14.32 6.37
CA ARG A 436 -2.85 -13.42 6.17
C ARG A 436 -2.34 -13.42 4.75
N ALA A 437 -2.22 -14.59 4.14
CA ALA A 437 -1.81 -14.70 2.74
C ALA A 437 -2.86 -14.06 1.81
N ALA A 438 -4.14 -14.24 2.10
CA ALA A 438 -5.23 -13.59 1.37
C ALA A 438 -5.17 -12.06 1.50
N ALA A 439 -4.98 -11.55 2.71
CA ALA A 439 -4.84 -10.12 2.97
C ALA A 439 -3.59 -9.54 2.28
N ALA A 440 -2.48 -10.27 2.27
CA ALA A 440 -1.28 -9.87 1.55
C ALA A 440 -1.52 -9.80 0.03
N ASN A 441 -2.17 -10.82 -0.55
CA ASN A 441 -2.52 -10.84 -1.96
C ASN A 441 -3.41 -9.66 -2.34
N HIS A 442 -4.39 -9.32 -1.50
CA HIS A 442 -5.25 -8.16 -1.72
C HIS A 442 -4.45 -6.85 -1.75
N ARG A 443 -3.60 -6.61 -0.75
CA ARG A 443 -2.76 -5.40 -0.71
C ARG A 443 -1.83 -5.31 -1.91
N ASP A 444 -1.25 -6.42 -2.28
CA ASP A 444 -0.32 -6.48 -3.40
C ASP A 444 -1.01 -6.28 -4.74
N LEU A 445 -2.27 -6.72 -4.87
CA LEU A 445 -3.10 -6.34 -6.00
C LEU A 445 -3.30 -4.82 -6.06
N MET A 446 -3.58 -4.16 -4.92
CA MET A 446 -3.71 -2.71 -4.90
C MET A 446 -2.40 -2.01 -5.27
N TYR A 447 -1.27 -2.47 -4.77
CA TYR A 447 0.04 -1.98 -5.21
C TYR A 447 0.24 -2.14 -6.72
N TYR A 448 -0.11 -3.32 -7.27
CA TYR A 448 0.01 -3.58 -8.70
C TYR A 448 -0.87 -2.65 -9.53
N LEU A 449 -2.13 -2.48 -9.15
CA LEU A 449 -3.06 -1.60 -9.84
C LEU A 449 -2.55 -0.15 -9.86
N VAL A 450 -2.12 0.34 -8.70
CA VAL A 450 -1.64 1.73 -8.57
C VAL A 450 -0.30 1.94 -9.26
N LEU A 451 0.68 1.06 -9.05
CA LEU A 451 2.07 1.31 -9.45
C LEU A 451 2.41 0.76 -10.82
N ARG A 452 1.88 -0.42 -11.17
CA ARG A 452 2.26 -1.11 -12.41
C ARG A 452 1.26 -0.91 -13.53
N ARG A 453 -0.01 -1.25 -13.29
CA ARG A 453 -1.04 -1.17 -14.33
C ARG A 453 -1.29 0.28 -14.75
N ASP A 454 -1.56 1.15 -13.78
CA ASP A 454 -1.95 2.53 -14.01
C ASP A 454 -0.77 3.51 -13.95
N GLY A 455 0.33 3.08 -13.34
CA GLY A 455 1.59 3.80 -13.32
C GLY A 455 1.49 5.17 -12.65
N SER A 456 1.07 5.21 -11.39
CA SER A 456 0.90 6.45 -10.63
C SER A 456 2.21 7.18 -10.32
N LEU A 457 3.35 6.58 -10.65
CA LEU A 457 4.67 7.16 -10.47
C LEU A 457 4.98 7.54 -9.01
N LEU A 458 4.44 6.76 -8.09
CA LEU A 458 4.71 6.86 -6.67
C LEU A 458 5.71 5.79 -6.23
N PRO A 459 6.65 6.11 -5.37
CA PRO A 459 7.51 5.09 -4.79
C PRO A 459 6.77 4.31 -3.68
N PRO A 460 7.01 3.01 -3.53
CA PRO A 460 6.38 2.17 -2.49
C PRO A 460 6.59 2.69 -1.06
N ASP A 461 7.69 3.41 -0.80
CA ASP A 461 8.00 4.00 0.51
C ASP A 461 6.97 5.05 0.97
N ALA A 462 6.20 5.60 0.04
CA ALA A 462 5.21 6.63 0.32
C ALA A 462 3.85 6.09 0.78
N PHE A 463 3.64 4.77 0.81
CA PHE A 463 2.33 4.23 1.16
C PHE A 463 2.18 3.84 2.63
N ASP A 464 1.01 4.16 3.19
CA ASP A 464 0.40 3.45 4.31
C ASP A 464 -0.52 2.36 3.74
N ASN A 465 -0.20 1.12 4.00
CA ASN A 465 -0.89 -0.05 3.45
C ASN A 465 -1.66 -0.85 4.52
N HIS A 466 -1.83 -0.31 5.72
CA HIS A 466 -2.45 -0.99 6.86
C HIS A 466 -1.88 -2.39 7.11
N GLU A 467 -0.57 -2.52 7.08
CA GLU A 467 0.12 -3.78 7.29
C GLU A 467 0.00 -4.28 8.74
N PHE A 468 0.45 -5.50 8.96
CA PHE A 468 0.33 -6.24 10.21
C PHE A 468 -1.12 -6.44 10.64
N PRO A 469 -1.78 -7.40 10.02
CA PRO A 469 -3.15 -7.76 10.33
C PRO A 469 -3.31 -8.14 11.80
N HIS A 470 -4.53 -8.00 12.28
CA HIS A 470 -4.92 -8.35 13.63
C HIS A 470 -4.58 -9.80 13.98
N ALA A 471 -3.78 -10.01 15.00
CA ALA A 471 -3.57 -11.34 15.55
C ALA A 471 -4.89 -11.94 16.07
N ARG A 472 -5.78 -11.11 16.58
CA ARG A 472 -7.06 -11.52 17.16
C ARG A 472 -8.09 -12.04 16.15
N ARG A 473 -8.12 -11.47 14.95
CA ARG A 473 -9.13 -11.80 13.94
C ARG A 473 -8.68 -12.84 12.94
N ASN A 474 -7.52 -13.42 13.16
CA ASN A 474 -7.05 -14.52 12.35
C ASN A 474 -7.50 -15.84 12.97
N PRO A 475 -8.58 -16.47 12.48
CA PRO A 475 -9.08 -17.71 13.01
C PRO A 475 -8.25 -18.92 12.60
N PHE A 476 -7.30 -18.74 11.68
CA PHE A 476 -6.50 -19.82 11.13
C PHE A 476 -5.24 -20.04 11.95
N CYS A 477 -4.91 -21.31 12.10
CA CYS A 477 -3.66 -21.71 12.69
C CYS A 477 -2.51 -21.22 11.81
N GLU A 478 -1.61 -20.46 12.41
CA GLU A 478 -0.40 -19.97 11.75
C GLU A 478 0.77 -20.87 12.09
N PHE A 479 1.56 -21.20 11.10
CA PHE A 479 2.87 -21.73 11.41
C PHE A 479 3.93 -20.64 11.41
N PRO A 480 5.06 -20.90 12.09
CA PRO A 480 6.14 -19.92 12.20
C PRO A 480 6.60 -19.33 10.86
N GLY A 481 6.60 -20.13 9.79
CA GLY A 481 6.96 -19.64 8.47
C GLY A 481 5.98 -18.66 7.87
N ASP A 482 4.67 -18.88 7.99
CA ASP A 482 3.64 -17.94 7.53
C ASP A 482 3.78 -16.58 8.21
N TRP A 483 3.98 -16.60 9.52
CA TRP A 483 4.17 -15.39 10.30
C TRP A 483 5.48 -14.67 9.92
N ALA A 484 6.57 -15.43 9.76
CA ALA A 484 7.85 -14.88 9.36
C ALA A 484 7.79 -14.29 7.94
N ASP A 485 7.15 -14.97 7.00
CA ASP A 485 6.93 -14.46 5.65
C ASP A 485 6.10 -13.17 5.68
N THR A 486 5.04 -13.12 6.50
CA THR A 486 4.24 -11.91 6.68
C THR A 486 5.08 -10.74 7.22
N CYS A 487 5.86 -10.97 8.26
CA CYS A 487 6.72 -9.93 8.85
C CYS A 487 7.80 -9.46 7.86
N MET A 488 8.46 -10.40 7.19
CA MET A 488 9.48 -10.06 6.19
C MET A 488 8.88 -9.34 5.00
N TRP A 489 7.73 -9.78 4.52
CA TRP A 489 7.05 -9.16 3.39
C TRP A 489 6.57 -7.74 3.69
N ALA A 490 6.06 -7.49 4.90
CA ALA A 490 5.69 -6.15 5.36
C ALA A 490 6.86 -5.16 5.25
N ILE A 491 8.06 -5.59 5.66
CA ILE A 491 9.27 -4.79 5.56
C ILE A 491 9.73 -4.64 4.10
N MET A 492 9.72 -5.73 3.35
CA MET A 492 10.30 -5.77 2.02
C MET A 492 9.42 -5.19 0.92
N ARG A 493 8.19 -4.78 1.20
CA ARG A 493 7.46 -3.84 0.33
C ARG A 493 8.07 -2.44 0.33
N GLY A 494 8.86 -2.11 1.36
CA GLY A 494 9.60 -0.87 1.49
C GLY A 494 8.84 0.33 2.05
N PRO A 495 7.63 0.22 2.65
CA PRO A 495 6.96 1.36 3.23
C PRO A 495 7.76 1.88 4.42
N THR A 496 7.92 3.19 4.51
CA THR A 496 8.59 3.79 5.67
C THR A 496 7.66 3.96 6.87
N TYR A 497 6.35 3.90 6.68
CA TYR A 497 5.36 3.85 7.74
C TYR A 497 4.83 2.43 7.88
N LEU A 498 5.02 1.83 9.04
CA LEU A 498 4.64 0.45 9.36
C LEU A 498 3.61 0.44 10.49
N PRO A 499 2.32 0.53 10.17
CA PRO A 499 1.27 0.51 11.19
C PRO A 499 1.06 -0.91 11.70
N MET A 500 1.25 -1.11 13.00
CA MET A 500 0.89 -2.34 13.69
C MET A 500 -0.48 -2.16 14.36
N THR A 501 -1.45 -2.88 13.88
CA THR A 501 -2.80 -2.95 14.47
C THR A 501 -2.97 -4.23 15.29
N LEU A 502 -1.89 -4.78 15.75
CA LEU A 502 -1.86 -5.99 16.55
C LEU A 502 -1.83 -5.69 18.05
N GLN A 503 -2.36 -6.62 18.80
CA GLN A 503 -2.42 -6.57 20.24
C GLN A 503 -1.22 -7.33 20.83
N PRO A 504 -0.33 -6.66 21.56
CA PRO A 504 0.91 -7.30 22.02
C PRO A 504 0.66 -8.52 22.91
N GLU A 505 -0.38 -8.50 23.72
CA GLU A 505 -0.71 -9.60 24.62
C GLU A 505 -1.31 -10.81 23.91
N SER A 506 -1.78 -10.65 22.68
CA SER A 506 -2.27 -11.76 21.88
C SER A 506 -1.19 -12.47 21.08
N LEU A 507 0.03 -11.93 21.07
CA LEU A 507 1.16 -12.56 20.41
C LEU A 507 1.70 -13.71 21.25
N GLU A 508 1.86 -14.87 20.61
CA GLU A 508 2.65 -15.94 21.19
C GLU A 508 4.13 -15.50 21.29
N PRO A 509 4.91 -15.99 22.28
CA PRO A 509 6.30 -15.60 22.43
C PRO A 509 7.16 -15.75 21.16
N TRP A 510 6.93 -16.79 20.38
CA TRP A 510 7.63 -17.00 19.12
C TRP A 510 7.24 -15.98 18.04
N GLN A 511 5.98 -15.52 18.02
CA GLN A 511 5.51 -14.49 17.09
C GLN A 511 6.15 -13.14 17.45
N ALA A 512 6.18 -12.80 18.73
CA ALA A 512 6.83 -11.59 19.20
C ALA A 512 8.32 -11.58 18.90
N GLU A 513 9.01 -12.74 19.03
CA GLU A 513 10.43 -12.87 18.73
C GLU A 513 10.74 -12.70 17.24
N ILE A 514 9.94 -13.31 16.36
CA ILE A 514 10.04 -13.12 14.91
C ILE A 514 9.83 -11.65 14.54
N LEU A 515 8.77 -11.03 15.06
CA LEU A 515 8.47 -9.63 14.77
C LEU A 515 9.60 -8.71 15.23
N LYS A 516 10.09 -8.89 16.45
CA LYS A 516 11.23 -8.14 16.99
C LYS A 516 12.46 -8.27 16.12
N ASP A 517 12.81 -9.50 15.73
CA ASP A 517 13.97 -9.77 14.90
C ASP A 517 13.82 -9.17 13.49
N THR A 518 12.62 -9.23 12.91
CA THR A 518 12.35 -8.62 11.60
C THR A 518 12.43 -7.10 11.66
N LEU A 519 11.89 -6.47 12.71
CA LEU A 519 12.01 -5.02 12.90
C LEU A 519 13.47 -4.61 13.15
N SER A 520 14.24 -5.42 13.87
CA SER A 520 15.68 -5.21 14.02
C SER A 520 16.41 -5.30 12.68
N PHE A 521 16.07 -6.28 11.87
CA PHE A 521 16.58 -6.42 10.50
C PHE A 521 16.30 -5.17 9.68
N ALA A 522 15.06 -4.67 9.70
CA ALA A 522 14.67 -3.47 8.97
C ALA A 522 15.45 -2.23 9.39
N ARG A 523 15.65 -2.04 10.71
CA ARG A 523 16.40 -0.90 11.27
C ARG A 523 17.90 -0.97 10.93
N LYS A 524 18.49 -2.14 11.04
CA LYS A 524 19.93 -2.36 10.72
C LYS A 524 20.23 -2.21 9.24
N ASN A 525 19.26 -2.51 8.39
CA ASN A 525 19.40 -2.47 6.95
C ASN A 525 18.61 -1.33 6.29
N ALA A 526 18.31 -0.31 7.06
CA ALA A 526 17.47 0.80 6.61
C ALA A 526 18.02 1.49 5.35
N ASP A 527 19.32 1.64 5.22
CA ASP A 527 19.99 2.26 4.08
C ASP A 527 19.99 1.39 2.81
N ALA A 528 19.67 0.11 2.94
CA ALA A 528 19.48 -0.80 1.82
C ALA A 528 18.01 -0.94 1.39
N ILE A 529 17.08 -0.85 2.33
CA ILE A 529 15.64 -1.02 2.10
C ILE A 529 14.98 0.34 1.77
N TYR A 530 15.22 1.37 2.57
CA TYR A 530 14.56 2.67 2.46
C TYR A 530 15.39 3.65 1.62
N THR A 531 15.69 3.26 0.41
CA THR A 531 16.55 4.03 -0.50
C THR A 531 15.85 5.23 -1.13
N GLY A 532 14.52 5.23 -1.15
CA GLY A 532 13.70 6.14 -1.95
C GLY A 532 13.67 5.76 -3.44
N ARG A 533 14.24 4.62 -3.81
CA ARG A 533 14.31 4.08 -5.17
C ARG A 533 13.75 2.66 -5.21
N SER A 534 12.70 2.41 -4.44
CA SER A 534 11.98 1.15 -4.46
C SER A 534 10.99 1.12 -5.61
N ARG A 535 10.81 -0.07 -6.20
CA ARG A 535 9.88 -0.32 -7.31
C ARG A 535 9.16 -1.64 -7.12
N MET A 536 7.91 -1.69 -7.53
CA MET A 536 7.25 -2.98 -7.71
C MET A 536 7.69 -3.60 -9.04
N THR A 537 8.05 -4.87 -9.02
CA THR A 537 8.57 -5.61 -10.18
C THR A 537 7.87 -6.97 -10.34
N GLY A 538 8.20 -7.68 -11.42
CA GLY A 538 7.63 -9.00 -11.69
C GLY A 538 6.25 -8.95 -12.34
N GLY A 539 5.48 -10.02 -12.11
CA GLY A 539 4.20 -10.26 -12.76
C GLY A 539 3.00 -9.60 -12.11
N ASN A 540 1.83 -10.00 -12.58
CA ASN A 540 0.54 -9.55 -12.07
C ASN A 540 0.06 -10.47 -10.94
N PRO A 541 -0.08 -9.98 -9.69
CA PRO A 541 -0.62 -10.79 -8.59
C PRO A 541 -2.01 -11.35 -8.90
N ASN A 542 -2.84 -10.59 -9.63
CA ASN A 542 -4.19 -11.02 -10.01
C ASN A 542 -4.17 -12.14 -11.05
N ALA A 543 -3.12 -12.24 -11.85
CA ALA A 543 -2.88 -13.37 -12.75
C ALA A 543 -2.11 -14.52 -12.08
N GLY A 544 -1.86 -14.45 -10.76
CA GLY A 544 -1.12 -15.47 -10.00
C GLY A 544 0.37 -15.54 -10.30
N GLU A 545 0.90 -14.54 -10.98
CA GLU A 545 2.30 -14.50 -11.35
C GLU A 545 3.17 -14.05 -10.19
N ILE A 546 4.38 -14.59 -10.09
CA ILE A 546 5.36 -14.14 -9.09
C ILE A 546 5.71 -12.67 -9.33
N TYR A 547 5.68 -11.91 -8.29
CA TYR A 547 5.95 -10.47 -8.28
C TYR A 547 6.81 -10.09 -7.07
N GLY A 548 7.24 -8.83 -7.01
CA GLY A 548 8.02 -8.39 -5.86
C GLY A 548 8.29 -6.91 -5.81
N PHE A 549 9.21 -6.58 -4.92
CA PHE A 549 9.71 -5.22 -4.73
C PHE A 549 11.23 -5.22 -4.80
N GLU A 550 11.75 -4.26 -5.53
CA GLU A 550 13.16 -4.06 -5.73
C GLU A 550 13.60 -2.76 -5.05
N HIS A 551 14.67 -2.83 -4.26
CA HIS A 551 15.25 -1.70 -3.55
C HIS A 551 16.64 -1.44 -4.08
N ILE A 552 16.78 -0.36 -4.86
CA ILE A 552 18.03 -0.05 -5.55
C ILE A 552 18.84 0.94 -4.70
N SER A 553 20.02 0.54 -4.27
CA SER A 553 20.98 1.41 -3.61
C SER A 553 22.11 1.80 -4.55
N THR A 554 22.00 2.95 -5.17
CA THR A 554 23.05 3.50 -6.05
C THR A 554 24.35 3.78 -5.29
N LYS A 555 24.24 4.18 -4.03
CA LYS A 555 25.41 4.44 -3.16
C LYS A 555 26.23 3.18 -2.89
N LYS A 556 25.55 2.06 -2.65
CA LYS A 556 26.18 0.77 -2.35
C LYS A 556 26.39 -0.11 -3.58
N LYS A 557 25.92 0.30 -4.74
CA LYS A 557 25.90 -0.50 -5.99
C LYS A 557 25.36 -1.90 -5.74
N GLN A 558 24.17 -1.95 -5.19
CA GLN A 558 23.46 -3.19 -4.87
C GLN A 558 21.96 -3.04 -5.02
N THR A 559 21.30 -4.16 -5.17
CA THR A 559 19.85 -4.25 -5.08
C THR A 559 19.41 -5.31 -4.10
N LEU A 560 18.29 -5.07 -3.43
CA LEU A 560 17.52 -6.07 -2.72
C LEU A 560 16.27 -6.36 -3.51
N LEU A 561 16.12 -7.60 -3.94
CA LEU A 561 14.95 -8.08 -4.65
C LEU A 561 14.17 -9.02 -3.74
N ALA A 562 13.00 -8.60 -3.32
CA ALA A 562 12.04 -9.45 -2.61
C ALA A 562 10.97 -9.93 -3.59
N LEU A 563 10.76 -11.23 -3.64
CA LEU A 563 9.79 -11.87 -4.51
C LEU A 563 8.80 -12.70 -3.70
N ARG A 564 7.56 -12.77 -4.16
CA ARG A 564 6.50 -13.55 -3.53
C ARG A 564 5.67 -14.32 -4.56
N ASN A 565 5.35 -15.54 -4.21
CA ASN A 565 4.36 -16.34 -4.92
C ASN A 565 2.96 -16.04 -4.35
N PRO A 566 2.01 -15.47 -5.12
CA PRO A 566 0.66 -15.20 -4.60
C PRO A 566 -0.24 -16.42 -4.56
N SER A 567 0.15 -17.50 -5.26
CA SER A 567 -0.66 -18.72 -5.39
C SER A 567 -0.47 -19.68 -4.21
N PRO A 568 -1.48 -20.44 -3.84
CA PRO A 568 -1.34 -21.57 -2.94
C PRO A 568 -0.63 -22.78 -3.59
N ALA A 569 -0.36 -22.73 -4.89
CA ALA A 569 0.42 -23.74 -5.63
C ALA A 569 1.89 -23.30 -5.76
N PRO A 570 2.85 -24.24 -5.88
CA PRO A 570 4.23 -23.89 -6.14
C PRO A 570 4.40 -23.35 -7.54
N GLN A 571 5.41 -22.49 -7.71
CA GLN A 571 5.78 -21.93 -9.01
C GLN A 571 7.29 -21.86 -9.16
N GLU A 572 7.78 -22.09 -10.36
CA GLU A 572 9.17 -21.81 -10.70
C GLU A 572 9.31 -20.39 -11.24
N HIS A 573 10.35 -19.71 -10.82
CA HIS A 573 10.67 -18.36 -11.28
C HIS A 573 12.16 -18.17 -11.48
N LEU A 574 12.53 -17.42 -12.52
CA LEU A 574 13.90 -17.01 -12.76
C LEU A 574 14.26 -15.85 -11.83
N ILE A 575 15.35 -15.97 -11.09
CA ILE A 575 15.82 -14.87 -10.24
C ILE A 575 16.97 -14.15 -10.95
N ASP A 576 16.74 -12.87 -11.22
CA ASP A 576 17.75 -11.98 -11.78
C ASP A 576 17.65 -10.60 -11.14
N THR A 577 18.70 -10.22 -10.44
CA THR A 577 18.81 -8.90 -9.81
C THR A 577 19.49 -7.86 -10.72
N GLY A 578 19.89 -8.25 -11.94
CA GLY A 578 20.70 -7.43 -12.80
C GLY A 578 22.17 -7.29 -12.39
N PHE A 579 22.62 -8.06 -11.37
CA PHE A 579 23.99 -8.07 -10.88
C PHE A 579 24.67 -9.42 -11.08
N PRO A 580 25.97 -9.45 -11.30
CA PRO A 580 26.72 -10.70 -11.54
C PRO A 580 26.78 -11.62 -10.33
N HIS A 581 26.68 -11.07 -9.12
CA HIS A 581 26.75 -11.83 -7.89
C HIS A 581 25.45 -11.70 -7.11
N GLN A 582 24.79 -12.82 -6.88
CA GLN A 582 23.53 -12.87 -6.17
C GLN A 582 23.60 -13.83 -5.00
N ILE A 583 23.00 -13.43 -3.89
CA ILE A 583 22.84 -14.28 -2.71
C ILE A 583 21.43 -14.17 -2.17
N GLN A 584 20.75 -15.29 -2.00
CA GLN A 584 19.52 -15.34 -1.23
C GLN A 584 19.85 -15.13 0.25
N ILE A 585 19.12 -14.26 0.91
CA ILE A 585 19.27 -13.96 2.34
C ILE A 585 18.05 -14.36 3.16
N TYR A 586 16.97 -14.70 2.50
CA TYR A 586 15.74 -15.21 3.10
C TYR A 586 15.03 -16.15 2.11
N PRO A 587 14.44 -17.29 2.52
CA PRO A 587 14.37 -17.79 3.90
C PRO A 587 15.68 -18.39 4.43
N ASP A 588 16.60 -18.71 3.57
CA ASP A 588 17.89 -19.30 3.88
C ASP A 588 19.02 -18.65 3.07
N PHE A 589 20.25 -18.94 3.44
CA PHE A 589 21.42 -18.42 2.76
C PHE A 589 21.90 -19.37 1.67
N ARG A 590 21.86 -18.89 0.44
CA ARG A 590 22.52 -19.60 -0.66
C ARG A 590 22.92 -18.66 -1.79
N ARG A 591 23.94 -19.03 -2.54
CA ARG A 591 24.26 -18.36 -3.80
C ARG A 591 23.22 -18.74 -4.85
N ILE A 592 22.83 -17.77 -5.65
CA ILE A 592 21.93 -17.95 -6.78
C ILE A 592 22.67 -17.47 -8.02
N ALA A 593 22.76 -18.29 -9.05
CA ALA A 593 23.27 -17.84 -10.33
C ALA A 593 22.26 -16.87 -11.01
N PRO A 594 22.73 -15.83 -11.71
CA PRO A 594 21.82 -14.99 -12.49
C PRO A 594 21.00 -15.83 -13.45
N GLY A 595 19.66 -15.64 -13.43
CA GLY A 595 18.76 -16.44 -14.25
C GLY A 595 18.51 -17.86 -13.78
N GLU A 596 18.92 -18.21 -12.57
CA GLU A 596 18.61 -19.52 -11.98
C GLU A 596 17.11 -19.66 -11.73
N LYS A 597 16.52 -20.78 -12.14
CA LYS A 597 15.16 -21.17 -11.79
C LYS A 597 15.10 -21.65 -10.35
N VAL A 598 14.22 -21.05 -9.59
CA VAL A 598 13.98 -21.37 -8.18
C VAL A 598 12.51 -21.67 -7.98
N THR A 599 12.22 -22.74 -7.27
CA THR A 599 10.86 -23.09 -6.88
C THR A 599 10.43 -22.28 -5.68
N PHE A 600 9.33 -21.55 -5.82
CA PHE A 600 8.62 -20.90 -4.73
C PHE A 600 7.49 -21.80 -4.25
N GLY A 601 7.40 -22.04 -2.96
CA GLY A 601 6.24 -22.72 -2.36
C GLY A 601 5.03 -21.81 -2.30
N ALA A 602 3.94 -22.35 -1.76
CA ALA A 602 2.70 -21.61 -1.57
C ALA A 602 2.94 -20.33 -0.75
N HIS A 603 2.56 -19.20 -1.31
CA HIS A 603 2.68 -17.87 -0.69
C HIS A 603 4.09 -17.47 -0.24
N GLN A 604 5.09 -18.23 -0.62
CA GLN A 604 6.45 -18.04 -0.13
C GLN A 604 7.06 -16.72 -0.55
N VAL A 605 7.80 -16.14 0.39
CA VAL A 605 8.65 -14.97 0.20
C VAL A 605 10.11 -15.40 0.06
N ARG A 606 10.83 -14.79 -0.87
CA ARG A 606 12.29 -14.88 -0.98
C ARG A 606 12.88 -13.49 -1.11
N VAL A 607 14.04 -13.29 -0.48
CA VAL A 607 14.80 -12.05 -0.60
C VAL A 607 16.21 -12.36 -1.09
N VAL A 608 16.59 -11.69 -2.17
CA VAL A 608 17.88 -11.86 -2.83
C VAL A 608 18.60 -10.51 -2.90
N CYS A 609 19.86 -10.51 -2.54
CA CYS A 609 20.74 -9.36 -2.71
C CYS A 609 21.63 -9.57 -3.92
N GLY A 610 21.66 -8.58 -4.82
CA GLY A 610 22.57 -8.50 -5.97
C GLY A 610 23.65 -7.45 -5.74
N THR A 611 24.87 -7.70 -6.20
CA THR A 611 26.02 -6.78 -6.09
C THR A 611 27.05 -7.04 -7.19
N ASP A 612 27.87 -6.02 -7.49
CA ASP A 612 28.99 -6.12 -8.43
C ASP A 612 30.17 -6.90 -7.84
N THR A 613 30.29 -6.96 -6.52
CA THR A 613 31.40 -7.65 -5.83
C THR A 613 30.99 -9.05 -5.38
N PRO A 614 31.90 -10.06 -5.51
CA PRO A 614 31.61 -11.38 -5.01
C PRO A 614 31.32 -11.37 -3.49
N TRP A 615 30.39 -12.23 -3.10
CA TRP A 615 30.13 -12.48 -1.69
C TRP A 615 31.25 -13.34 -1.10
N GLU A 616 31.89 -12.82 -0.09
CA GLU A 616 32.83 -13.61 0.73
C GLU A 616 32.03 -14.31 1.84
N LEU A 617 31.99 -15.62 1.79
CA LEU A 617 31.39 -16.45 2.84
C LEU A 617 32.48 -16.97 3.74
N PRO A 618 32.30 -16.90 5.06
CA PRO A 618 31.15 -16.59 5.89
C PRO A 618 31.13 -15.18 6.44
N THR A 619 31.74 -14.23 5.82
CA THR A 619 31.79 -12.84 6.30
C THR A 619 30.41 -12.23 6.49
N GLU A 620 30.35 -11.22 7.33
CA GLU A 620 29.13 -10.50 7.66
C GLU A 620 28.43 -10.01 6.39
N LEU A 621 27.30 -10.61 6.10
CA LEU A 621 26.44 -10.11 5.06
C LEU A 621 25.76 -8.83 5.56
N PRO A 622 25.65 -7.78 4.72
CA PRO A 622 25.16 -6.48 5.17
C PRO A 622 23.72 -6.49 5.70
N PHE A 623 23.00 -7.60 5.54
CA PHE A 623 21.62 -7.73 5.93
C PHE A 623 21.35 -8.72 7.04
N THR A 624 22.34 -9.22 7.75
CA THR A 624 22.15 -10.51 8.38
C THR A 624 22.71 -10.69 9.77
N ALA A 625 22.97 -9.65 10.49
CA ALA A 625 23.44 -9.77 11.86
C ALA A 625 22.53 -10.68 12.71
N ASP A 626 21.21 -10.66 12.46
CA ASP A 626 20.22 -11.43 13.19
C ASP A 626 19.47 -12.46 12.33
N ARG A 627 19.92 -12.74 11.14
CA ARG A 627 19.25 -13.61 10.18
C ARG A 627 18.92 -15.01 10.68
N GLY A 628 19.78 -15.58 11.47
CA GLY A 628 19.58 -16.92 12.01
C GLY A 628 18.43 -17.02 12.99
N ARG A 629 17.81 -15.89 13.34
CA ARG A 629 16.70 -15.81 14.28
C ARG A 629 15.37 -15.56 13.63
N VAL A 630 15.38 -15.05 12.41
CA VAL A 630 14.16 -14.73 11.70
C VAL A 630 13.80 -15.89 10.79
N TYR A 631 13.11 -16.85 11.32
CA TYR A 631 12.54 -17.93 10.51
C TYR A 631 13.55 -18.83 9.80
N VAL A 632 14.75 -18.48 9.64
CA VAL A 632 15.68 -19.16 8.76
C VAL A 632 15.81 -20.62 9.15
N PRO A 633 15.51 -21.56 8.24
CA PRO A 633 16.02 -22.91 8.34
C PRO A 633 17.53 -22.78 8.35
N ASN A 634 18.16 -23.35 9.31
CA ASN A 634 19.55 -23.10 9.56
C ASN A 634 20.41 -23.64 8.42
N SER A 635 20.58 -22.86 7.37
CA SER A 635 21.43 -23.16 6.23
C SER A 635 22.92 -23.29 6.59
N GLU A 636 23.32 -22.77 7.74
CA GLU A 636 24.69 -22.91 8.29
C GLU A 636 24.94 -24.28 8.88
N ARG A 637 23.90 -25.07 9.13
CA ARG A 637 24.03 -26.42 9.65
C ARG A 637 24.14 -27.42 8.52
N PRO A 638 25.21 -28.26 8.50
CA PRO A 638 25.31 -29.33 7.54
C PRO A 638 24.06 -30.20 7.56
N GLY A 639 23.45 -30.45 6.41
CA GLY A 639 22.31 -31.32 6.27
C GLY A 639 20.93 -30.65 6.19
N VAL A 640 20.82 -29.32 6.34
CA VAL A 640 19.61 -28.62 5.98
C VAL A 640 19.51 -28.57 4.46
N LYS A 641 18.53 -29.28 3.94
CA LYS A 641 18.26 -29.39 2.51
C LYS A 641 17.14 -28.46 2.08
N GLU A 642 16.97 -28.38 0.79
CA GLU A 642 15.86 -27.70 0.13
C GLU A 642 14.53 -27.92 0.88
N ILE A 643 13.86 -26.84 1.18
CA ILE A 643 12.67 -26.88 2.03
C ILE A 643 11.45 -27.53 1.39
N TYR A 644 11.44 -27.73 0.07
CA TYR A 644 10.26 -28.19 -0.67
C TYR A 644 10.26 -29.64 -1.11
N CYS A 645 11.39 -30.31 -0.96
CA CYS A 645 11.55 -31.67 -1.47
C CYS A 645 12.21 -32.58 -0.47
N LEU A 646 11.66 -32.67 0.74
CA LEU A 646 12.20 -33.58 1.73
C LEU A 646 11.81 -35.03 1.38
N PRO A 647 12.80 -35.93 1.35
CA PRO A 647 12.56 -37.32 0.95
C PRO A 647 11.69 -38.09 1.92
N GLU A 648 11.48 -37.58 3.12
CA GLU A 648 10.67 -38.24 4.15
C GLU A 648 9.15 -38.16 3.86
N LEU A 649 8.69 -37.21 3.03
CA LEU A 649 7.31 -37.24 2.55
C LEU A 649 7.23 -38.19 1.36
N VAL A 650 6.68 -39.33 1.57
CA VAL A 650 6.54 -40.36 0.52
C VAL A 650 5.09 -40.43 0.07
N VAL A 651 4.89 -40.26 -1.22
CA VAL A 651 3.63 -40.60 -1.87
C VAL A 651 3.70 -42.09 -2.23
N MET A 652 2.96 -42.90 -1.55
CA MET A 652 2.96 -44.34 -1.74
C MET A 652 1.99 -44.80 -2.82
N LYS A 653 0.90 -44.05 -2.99
CA LYS A 653 -0.14 -44.34 -3.97
C LYS A 653 -0.87 -43.05 -4.37
N ASN A 654 -1.13 -42.89 -5.64
CA ASN A 654 -2.11 -41.93 -6.15
C ASN A 654 -2.86 -42.60 -7.30
N GLU A 655 -4.17 -42.76 -7.14
CA GLU A 655 -5.06 -43.29 -8.15
C GLU A 655 -6.19 -42.30 -8.39
N PHE A 656 -6.49 -42.13 -9.66
CA PHE A 656 -7.57 -41.31 -10.14
C PHE A 656 -8.59 -42.21 -10.84
N ARG A 657 -9.87 -42.14 -10.43
CA ARG A 657 -10.93 -42.91 -11.03
C ARG A 657 -12.08 -42.01 -11.45
N GLN A 658 -12.48 -42.10 -12.69
CA GLN A 658 -13.67 -41.43 -13.18
C GLN A 658 -14.89 -42.28 -12.88
N GLY A 659 -15.78 -41.78 -12.02
CA GLY A 659 -17.06 -42.46 -11.69
C GLY A 659 -18.24 -41.78 -12.40
N GLU A 660 -19.40 -42.42 -12.30
CA GLU A 660 -20.66 -41.88 -12.85
C GLU A 660 -21.07 -40.53 -12.21
N LYS A 661 -20.70 -40.30 -10.95
CA LYS A 661 -21.10 -39.15 -10.15
C LYS A 661 -20.02 -38.08 -10.00
N GLY A 662 -18.83 -38.31 -10.52
CA GLY A 662 -17.67 -37.44 -10.39
C GLY A 662 -16.36 -38.19 -10.33
N VAL A 663 -15.39 -37.65 -9.65
CA VAL A 663 -14.02 -38.17 -9.57
C VAL A 663 -13.73 -38.69 -8.20
N GLU A 664 -13.09 -39.86 -8.12
CA GLU A 664 -12.52 -40.43 -6.90
C GLU A 664 -10.99 -40.37 -6.97
N ILE A 665 -10.37 -39.86 -5.92
CA ILE A 665 -8.93 -39.83 -5.76
C ILE A 665 -8.56 -40.64 -4.53
N GLU A 666 -7.71 -41.63 -4.73
CA GLU A 666 -7.15 -42.41 -3.65
C GLU A 666 -5.66 -42.10 -3.51
N SER A 667 -5.27 -41.56 -2.37
CA SER A 667 -3.88 -41.17 -2.13
C SER A 667 -3.37 -41.71 -0.81
N ALA A 668 -2.19 -42.29 -0.82
CA ALA A 668 -1.53 -42.77 0.39
C ALA A 668 -0.21 -42.02 0.60
N LEU A 669 -0.08 -41.38 1.74
CA LEU A 669 1.05 -40.52 2.10
C LEU A 669 1.72 -41.03 3.37
N ARG A 670 3.05 -41.03 3.37
CA ARG A 670 3.84 -41.13 4.60
C ARG A 670 4.36 -39.75 4.98
N ILE A 671 3.82 -39.22 6.08
CA ILE A 671 4.13 -37.89 6.58
C ILE A 671 5.25 -37.98 7.60
N PRO A 672 6.33 -37.21 7.47
CA PRO A 672 7.42 -37.24 8.42
C PRO A 672 6.95 -36.97 9.85
N TYR A 673 7.49 -37.69 10.80
CA TYR A 673 7.11 -37.58 12.21
C TYR A 673 7.22 -36.15 12.77
N ARG A 674 8.22 -35.38 12.31
CA ARG A 674 8.47 -34.00 12.74
C ARG A 674 7.61 -32.94 12.05
N MET A 675 6.76 -33.34 11.12
CA MET A 675 5.87 -32.38 10.46
C MET A 675 4.79 -31.87 11.39
N ARG A 676 4.54 -30.58 11.33
CA ARG A 676 3.51 -29.87 12.07
C ARG A 676 2.69 -29.03 11.11
N SER A 677 1.49 -28.65 11.54
CA SER A 677 0.60 -27.79 10.76
C SER A 677 0.44 -28.26 9.31
N SER A 678 0.30 -29.57 9.14
CA SER A 678 0.23 -30.21 7.83
C SER A 678 -1.11 -29.98 7.17
N ARG A 679 -1.10 -29.62 5.91
CA ARG A 679 -2.29 -29.38 5.10
C ARG A 679 -2.14 -29.98 3.71
N LEU A 680 -3.26 -30.46 3.20
CA LEU A 680 -3.42 -30.70 1.77
C LEU A 680 -4.15 -29.53 1.14
N ILE A 681 -3.77 -29.19 -0.07
CA ILE A 681 -4.40 -28.16 -0.87
C ILE A 681 -4.82 -28.81 -2.16
N LEU A 682 -6.13 -28.84 -2.38
CA LEU A 682 -6.75 -29.31 -3.60
C LEU A 682 -7.16 -28.13 -4.45
N LYS A 683 -6.67 -28.07 -5.67
CA LYS A 683 -7.10 -27.11 -6.69
C LYS A 683 -7.88 -27.86 -7.77
N ILE A 684 -9.07 -27.40 -8.08
CA ILE A 684 -9.93 -27.92 -9.14
C ILE A 684 -10.14 -26.82 -10.16
N LYS A 685 -9.71 -27.05 -11.41
CA LYS A 685 -9.90 -26.14 -12.55
C LYS A 685 -11.19 -26.48 -13.29
N ASN A 686 -11.65 -25.52 -14.10
CA ASN A 686 -12.80 -25.70 -15.00
C ASN A 686 -14.09 -26.19 -14.30
N CYS A 687 -14.31 -25.74 -13.06
CA CYS A 687 -15.46 -26.16 -12.27
C CYS A 687 -16.81 -25.65 -12.79
N GLY A 688 -16.82 -24.63 -13.65
CA GLY A 688 -18.04 -23.92 -14.04
C GLY A 688 -18.75 -23.25 -12.87
N ASP A 689 -20.03 -22.91 -13.04
CA ASP A 689 -20.86 -22.28 -12.01
C ASP A 689 -21.30 -23.24 -10.90
N ALA A 690 -21.23 -24.53 -11.13
CA ALA A 690 -21.59 -25.53 -10.14
C ALA A 690 -20.44 -25.74 -9.15
N ALA A 691 -20.65 -25.38 -7.90
CA ALA A 691 -19.68 -25.64 -6.84
C ALA A 691 -19.46 -27.15 -6.68
N PRO A 692 -18.24 -27.67 -6.85
CA PRO A 692 -17.95 -29.05 -6.63
C PRO A 692 -18.15 -29.40 -5.15
N ARG A 693 -18.75 -30.53 -4.89
CA ARG A 693 -18.84 -31.09 -3.54
C ARG A 693 -17.65 -31.99 -3.31
N VAL A 694 -16.81 -31.61 -2.39
CA VAL A 694 -15.61 -32.37 -2.03
C VAL A 694 -15.86 -33.06 -0.69
N GLU A 695 -15.79 -34.40 -0.69
CA GLU A 695 -15.80 -35.18 0.51
C GLU A 695 -14.46 -35.90 0.67
N LEU A 696 -13.83 -35.70 1.81
CA LEU A 696 -12.58 -36.39 2.15
C LEU A 696 -12.85 -37.42 3.24
N ARG A 697 -12.49 -38.66 2.97
CA ARG A 697 -12.34 -39.70 3.96
C ARG A 697 -10.87 -39.95 4.21
N TYR A 698 -10.51 -39.98 5.44
CA TYR A 698 -9.12 -40.12 5.83
C TYR A 698 -8.99 -41.16 6.92
N SER A 699 -7.99 -42.04 6.76
CA SER A 699 -7.63 -43.01 7.79
C SER A 699 -6.17 -42.82 8.15
N ARG A 700 -5.88 -42.84 9.44
CA ARG A 700 -4.51 -42.78 9.95
C ARG A 700 -4.11 -44.15 10.48
N TYR A 701 -2.96 -44.62 10.06
CA TYR A 701 -2.30 -45.74 10.70
C TYR A 701 -1.38 -45.22 11.81
N GLY A 702 -1.72 -45.47 13.05
CA GLY A 702 -0.93 -45.01 14.16
C GLY A 702 -1.28 -45.72 15.45
N GLY A 703 -0.42 -46.61 15.87
CA GLY A 703 -0.50 -47.34 17.13
C GLY A 703 -1.36 -48.59 17.06
N TRP A 704 -1.22 -49.40 18.02
CA TRP A 704 -1.71 -50.79 18.17
C TRP A 704 -3.21 -51.01 18.03
N HIS A 705 -4.01 -50.04 17.81
CA HIS A 705 -5.45 -50.13 17.74
C HIS A 705 -6.08 -49.23 16.67
N HIS A 706 -6.66 -49.90 15.69
CA HIS A 706 -7.79 -49.50 14.87
C HIS A 706 -7.60 -48.42 13.80
N TYR A 707 -8.04 -48.82 12.61
CA TYR A 707 -8.44 -47.90 11.56
C TYR A 707 -9.59 -47.03 12.06
N SER A 708 -9.34 -45.80 12.26
CA SER A 708 -10.41 -44.81 12.41
C SER A 708 -10.53 -44.04 11.11
N CYS A 709 -11.65 -44.25 10.43
CA CYS A 709 -12.04 -43.40 9.32
C CYS A 709 -12.68 -42.14 9.88
N TYR A 710 -12.10 -41.00 9.58
CA TYR A 710 -12.68 -39.70 9.90
C TYR A 710 -13.12 -39.04 8.60
N THR A 711 -14.32 -38.50 8.57
CA THR A 711 -14.72 -37.54 7.57
C THR A 711 -14.23 -36.19 8.07
N HIS A 712 -13.22 -35.64 7.42
CA HIS A 712 -12.72 -34.30 7.76
C HIS A 712 -13.53 -33.25 7.03
N PRO A 713 -13.87 -32.17 7.68
CA PRO A 713 -14.41 -31.02 7.00
C PRO A 713 -13.37 -30.48 6.02
N VAL A 714 -13.77 -30.43 4.77
CA VAL A 714 -13.00 -29.76 3.71
C VAL A 714 -13.44 -28.32 3.70
N THR A 715 -12.50 -27.44 3.93
CA THR A 715 -12.78 -26.00 3.92
C THR A 715 -12.45 -25.46 2.55
N GLU A 716 -13.46 -24.95 1.86
CA GLU A 716 -13.24 -24.19 0.64
C GLU A 716 -12.54 -22.88 0.99
N ILE A 717 -11.47 -22.56 0.28
CA ILE A 717 -10.82 -21.28 0.37
C ILE A 717 -11.63 -20.31 -0.47
N PRO A 718 -12.28 -19.29 0.14
CA PRO A 718 -13.22 -18.46 -0.58
C PRO A 718 -12.52 -17.59 -1.62
N PHE A 719 -13.14 -17.48 -2.78
CA PHE A 719 -12.89 -16.36 -3.67
C PHE A 719 -13.59 -15.13 -3.11
N GLY A 720 -12.84 -14.10 -2.82
CA GLY A 720 -13.41 -12.82 -2.48
C GLY A 720 -13.15 -12.38 -1.05
N TYR A 721 -13.85 -11.38 -0.73
CA TYR A 721 -13.68 -10.54 0.41
C TYR A 721 -14.19 -11.18 1.68
N ALA A 722 -13.30 -11.48 2.61
CA ALA A 722 -13.65 -11.92 3.96
C ALA A 722 -13.62 -10.73 4.92
N GLY A 723 -14.51 -9.83 4.77
CA GLY A 723 -14.74 -8.71 5.67
C GLY A 723 -16.20 -8.66 6.01
N ASN A 724 -16.78 -7.52 6.13
CA ASN A 724 -18.21 -7.32 6.49
C ASN A 724 -19.25 -7.99 5.54
N GLY A 725 -18.90 -9.07 4.90
CA GLY A 725 -19.80 -10.02 4.22
C GLY A 725 -20.35 -9.58 2.88
N GLU A 726 -20.19 -8.33 2.47
CA GLU A 726 -20.95 -7.78 1.35
C GLU A 726 -20.12 -7.44 0.11
N ARG A 727 -18.79 -7.52 0.17
CA ARG A 727 -17.94 -7.11 -0.93
C ARG A 727 -17.35 -8.30 -1.68
N LYS A 728 -17.61 -8.36 -2.96
CA LYS A 728 -17.03 -9.36 -3.86
C LYS A 728 -15.81 -8.76 -4.54
N ASN A 729 -14.66 -9.38 -4.36
CA ASN A 729 -13.49 -9.10 -5.16
C ASN A 729 -13.41 -10.05 -6.36
N PRO A 730 -12.84 -9.62 -7.47
CA PRO A 730 -12.82 -10.42 -8.70
C PRO A 730 -11.96 -11.69 -8.62
N GLY A 731 -11.15 -11.87 -7.57
CA GLY A 731 -10.20 -12.97 -7.51
C GLY A 731 -9.04 -12.82 -8.50
N ALA A 732 -8.15 -13.79 -8.53
CA ALA A 732 -7.09 -13.84 -9.52
C ALA A 732 -7.64 -14.25 -10.88
N ASP A 733 -7.30 -13.54 -11.95
CA ASP A 733 -7.88 -13.79 -13.27
C ASP A 733 -7.64 -15.21 -13.77
N HIS A 734 -6.45 -15.75 -13.54
CA HIS A 734 -6.11 -17.12 -13.92
C HIS A 734 -6.75 -18.18 -13.02
N GLU A 735 -7.31 -17.78 -11.87
CA GLU A 735 -7.90 -18.65 -10.87
C GLU A 735 -9.43 -18.56 -10.85
N ARG A 736 -10.04 -17.74 -11.69
CA ARG A 736 -11.51 -17.51 -11.71
C ARG A 736 -12.30 -18.78 -11.94
N ASP A 737 -11.78 -19.69 -12.75
CA ASP A 737 -12.40 -20.96 -13.05
C ASP A 737 -11.90 -22.09 -12.14
N CYS A 738 -11.25 -21.74 -11.05
CA CYS A 738 -10.70 -22.69 -10.10
C CYS A 738 -11.42 -22.63 -8.75
N ARG A 739 -11.46 -23.79 -8.08
CA ARG A 739 -11.84 -23.90 -6.67
C ARG A 739 -10.68 -24.45 -5.88
N PHE A 740 -10.49 -23.92 -4.68
CA PHE A 740 -9.44 -24.36 -3.77
C PHE A 740 -10.04 -24.88 -2.47
N TYR A 741 -9.48 -25.96 -1.99
CA TYR A 741 -9.89 -26.60 -0.74
C TYR A 741 -8.64 -26.86 0.10
N THR A 742 -8.73 -26.58 1.39
CA THR A 742 -7.68 -26.92 2.35
C THR A 742 -8.18 -27.97 3.34
N ILE A 743 -7.30 -28.88 3.65
CA ILE A 743 -7.59 -30.01 4.52
C ILE A 743 -6.45 -30.13 5.51
N GLU A 744 -6.73 -30.06 6.79
CA GLU A 744 -5.73 -30.35 7.81
C GLU A 744 -5.47 -31.86 7.87
N VAL A 745 -4.20 -32.21 7.85
CA VAL A 745 -3.79 -33.62 8.03
C VAL A 745 -3.05 -33.79 9.35
N PRO A 746 -3.22 -34.95 10.00
CA PRO A 746 -2.57 -35.19 11.28
C PRO A 746 -1.06 -35.17 11.20
N GLN A 747 -0.47 -34.99 12.34
CA GLN A 747 0.98 -34.93 12.50
C GLN A 747 1.58 -36.34 12.46
N GLY A 748 2.53 -36.54 11.57
CA GLY A 748 3.34 -37.75 11.51
C GLY A 748 2.60 -39.07 11.27
N GLY A 749 3.16 -39.94 10.53
CA GLY A 749 2.60 -41.26 10.26
C GLY A 749 2.11 -41.46 8.83
N GLU A 750 1.38 -42.53 8.59
CA GLU A 750 0.81 -42.83 7.28
C GLU A 750 -0.62 -42.31 7.22
N ALA A 751 -0.95 -41.57 6.18
CA ALA A 751 -2.29 -41.11 5.92
C ALA A 751 -2.81 -41.70 4.60
N PHE A 752 -3.99 -42.29 4.64
CA PHE A 752 -4.73 -42.79 3.48
C PHE A 752 -5.89 -41.83 3.24
N LEU A 753 -5.92 -41.23 2.08
CA LEU A 753 -6.90 -40.24 1.71
C LEU A 753 -7.79 -40.79 0.61
N ASN A 754 -9.08 -40.78 0.84
CA ASN A 754 -10.07 -41.00 -0.19
C ASN A 754 -10.87 -39.72 -0.38
N MET A 755 -10.73 -39.15 -1.55
CA MET A 755 -11.40 -37.92 -1.89
C MET A 755 -12.41 -38.17 -2.99
N GLU A 756 -13.62 -37.75 -2.80
CA GLU A 756 -14.66 -37.79 -3.81
C GLU A 756 -15.08 -36.37 -4.18
N ILE A 757 -15.01 -36.05 -5.49
CA ILE A 757 -15.40 -34.76 -6.04
C ILE A 757 -16.67 -34.99 -6.86
N ARG A 758 -17.78 -34.42 -6.42
CA ARG A 758 -19.11 -34.57 -7.05
C ARG A 758 -19.58 -33.24 -7.63
N ASN A 759 -20.60 -33.31 -8.48
CA ASN A 759 -21.30 -32.16 -9.06
C ASN A 759 -20.47 -31.31 -10.03
N CYS A 760 -19.35 -31.79 -10.51
CA CYS A 760 -18.63 -31.14 -11.60
C CYS A 760 -18.04 -32.18 -12.56
N LYS A 761 -17.90 -31.79 -13.82
CA LYS A 761 -17.21 -32.58 -14.83
C LYS A 761 -15.76 -32.11 -14.87
N VAL A 762 -14.91 -32.80 -14.14
CA VAL A 762 -13.47 -32.53 -14.11
C VAL A 762 -12.70 -33.74 -14.59
N GLU A 763 -11.61 -33.49 -15.28
CA GLU A 763 -10.63 -34.48 -15.74
C GLU A 763 -9.41 -34.48 -14.81
N GLU A 764 -8.60 -35.51 -14.86
CA GLU A 764 -7.36 -35.60 -14.06
C GLU A 764 -6.48 -34.38 -14.21
N LYS A 765 -6.34 -33.86 -15.43
CA LYS A 765 -5.55 -32.66 -15.73
C LYS A 765 -6.06 -31.37 -15.05
N ASP A 766 -7.32 -31.35 -14.64
CA ASP A 766 -7.96 -30.21 -13.98
C ASP A 766 -7.77 -30.23 -12.46
N ILE A 767 -7.11 -31.24 -11.93
CA ILE A 767 -6.94 -31.44 -10.51
C ILE A 767 -5.47 -31.35 -10.15
N GLU A 768 -5.18 -30.51 -9.16
CA GLU A 768 -3.87 -30.45 -8.54
C GLU A 768 -4.01 -30.68 -7.03
N LEU A 769 -3.28 -31.64 -6.50
CA LEU A 769 -3.18 -31.88 -5.09
C LEU A 769 -1.77 -31.62 -4.60
N SER A 770 -1.64 -30.85 -3.54
CA SER A 770 -0.36 -30.51 -2.96
C SER A 770 -0.37 -30.66 -1.44
N TYR A 771 0.80 -30.81 -0.87
CA TYR A 771 1.02 -30.90 0.56
C TYR A 771 1.90 -29.73 1.03
N SER A 772 1.53 -29.18 2.18
CA SER A 772 2.32 -28.15 2.87
C SER A 772 2.40 -28.44 4.35
N GLY A 773 3.54 -28.20 4.96
CA GLY A 773 3.73 -28.37 6.38
C GLY A 773 5.02 -27.73 6.87
N PHE A 774 5.18 -27.66 8.19
CA PHE A 774 6.37 -27.14 8.84
C PHE A 774 7.18 -28.26 9.48
N MET A 775 8.43 -28.39 9.09
CA MET A 775 9.34 -29.38 9.65
C MET A 775 9.96 -28.85 10.94
N ALA A 776 9.56 -29.41 12.06
CA ALA A 776 10.13 -29.08 13.36
C ALA A 776 11.54 -29.67 13.52
N PRO A 777 12.46 -29.00 14.23
CA PRO A 777 13.74 -29.57 14.63
C PRO A 777 13.53 -30.85 15.48
N ALA A 778 14.42 -31.83 15.34
CA ALA A 778 14.30 -33.11 16.01
C ALA A 778 14.14 -32.97 17.53
N ARG A 779 14.91 -32.08 18.14
CA ARG A 779 14.89 -31.88 19.60
C ARG A 779 13.53 -31.44 20.14
N GLU A 780 12.85 -30.54 19.45
CA GLU A 780 11.55 -30.05 19.85
C GLU A 780 10.45 -31.06 19.51
N ALA A 781 10.58 -31.73 18.40
CA ALA A 781 9.67 -32.82 18.01
C ALA A 781 9.65 -33.95 19.02
N GLU A 782 10.85 -34.39 19.43
CA GLU A 782 11.02 -35.45 20.44
C GLU A 782 10.43 -35.07 21.80
N LYS A 783 10.52 -33.82 22.17
CA LYS A 783 9.98 -33.32 23.44
C LYS A 783 8.49 -33.06 23.43
N GLY A 784 7.81 -33.22 22.30
CA GLY A 784 6.39 -32.88 22.16
C GLY A 784 6.10 -31.39 22.38
N LYS A 785 7.09 -30.53 22.31
CA LYS A 785 6.98 -29.09 22.59
C LYS A 785 6.65 -28.24 21.36
N TRP A 786 6.45 -28.84 20.25
CA TRP A 786 5.95 -28.19 19.04
C TRP A 786 4.47 -28.10 19.10
N LEU A 787 4.05 -26.96 19.40
CA LEU A 787 2.64 -26.72 19.58
C LEU A 787 2.11 -25.96 18.39
N CYS A 788 0.96 -26.41 17.95
CA CYS A 788 0.06 -25.52 17.27
C CYS A 788 -0.10 -24.26 18.15
N PRO A 789 -0.04 -23.04 17.61
CA PRO A 789 -0.21 -21.79 18.36
C PRO A 789 -1.49 -21.73 19.21
N GLN A 790 -2.43 -22.61 18.96
CA GLN A 790 -3.68 -22.75 19.72
C GLN A 790 -3.51 -23.42 21.10
N LEU A 791 -2.39 -24.07 21.37
CA LEU A 791 -2.15 -24.70 22.66
C LEU A 791 -1.45 -23.72 23.62
N LYS A 792 -2.26 -22.95 24.31
CA LYS A 792 -1.90 -21.78 25.12
C LYS A 792 -0.87 -21.97 26.23
N ASN A 793 -0.46 -23.18 26.59
CA ASN A 793 0.22 -23.40 27.87
C ASN A 793 1.69 -23.84 27.77
N THR A 794 2.26 -23.93 26.61
CA THR A 794 3.68 -24.28 26.46
C THR A 794 4.29 -23.54 25.28
N PRO A 795 4.76 -22.32 25.47
CA PRO A 795 5.52 -21.65 24.45
C PRO A 795 6.76 -22.47 24.10
N PRO A 796 7.14 -22.55 22.83
CA PRO A 796 8.44 -23.10 22.50
C PRO A 796 9.49 -22.33 23.29
N PRO A 797 10.45 -23.00 23.92
CA PRO A 797 11.45 -22.37 24.80
C PRO A 797 12.39 -21.43 24.03
N SER A 798 12.29 -21.43 22.74
CA SER A 798 13.03 -20.57 21.83
C SER A 798 12.31 -20.52 20.49
N TYR A 799 12.64 -19.54 19.69
CA TYR A 799 12.26 -19.39 18.32
C TYR A 799 12.39 -20.73 17.56
N PRO A 800 11.34 -21.15 16.85
CA PRO A 800 11.39 -22.43 16.15
C PRO A 800 12.39 -22.41 15.00
N LYS A 801 13.40 -23.21 15.13
CA LYS A 801 14.40 -23.46 14.08
C LYS A 801 13.91 -24.63 13.21
N GLY A 802 12.91 -24.37 12.43
CA GLY A 802 12.38 -25.32 11.50
C GLY A 802 12.33 -24.73 10.10
N PHE A 803 11.63 -25.37 9.21
CA PHE A 803 11.46 -24.88 7.85
C PHE A 803 10.16 -25.43 7.24
N PHE A 804 9.65 -24.71 6.27
CA PHE A 804 8.54 -25.13 5.48
C PHE A 804 8.87 -26.29 4.58
N MET A 805 7.92 -27.15 4.42
CA MET A 805 7.94 -28.16 3.40
C MET A 805 6.74 -28.04 2.50
N TYR A 806 6.99 -28.14 1.21
CA TYR A 806 5.95 -28.16 0.21
C TYR A 806 6.24 -29.28 -0.81
N LYS A 807 5.24 -29.97 -1.24
CA LYS A 807 5.33 -30.99 -2.28
C LYS A 807 4.08 -31.06 -3.11
N LYS A 808 4.22 -30.93 -4.42
CA LYS A 808 3.15 -31.27 -5.35
C LYS A 808 3.00 -32.78 -5.36
N LEU A 809 1.80 -33.28 -5.13
CA LEU A 809 1.51 -34.70 -5.07
C LEU A 809 1.14 -35.23 -6.44
N PHE A 810 0.36 -34.49 -7.21
CA PHE A 810 0.11 -34.65 -8.63
C PHE A 810 -0.50 -33.42 -9.27
#